data_482643ff54ab15668119d8fafb7e9175
#
_entry.id   482643ff54ab15668119d8fafb7e9175
#
_cell.length_a   1.000
_cell.length_b   1.000
_cell.length_c   1.000
_cell.angle_alpha   90.00
_cell.angle_beta   90.00
_cell.angle_gamma   90.00
#
_symmetry.space_group_name_H-M   'P 1'
#
loop_
_entity.id
_entity.type
_entity.pdbx_description
1 polymer ?
#
loop_
_entity_poly.entity_id
_entity_poly.type
_entity_poly.pdbx_seq_one_letter_code
_entity_poly.pdbx_strand_id
1 'polypeptide(L)'
;MAKWVYSFGDGKAEGTSDMRNLLGGKGAGLAEMASLGLPVPPGFTIPTEVCTYYYANGNAYPAELKEQVAAALGEVGRVTGKAFGDTQNPLLVSVRSGARASMPGMMDTVLNLGLNDATVEALANKSGDRRFAFDSYRRFITMYSDVVLGVDHHHFEEILDEHKDRSGYTLDTDLTAADWEKLVGLYKQKVQDETGKPFPQDPNDQLWGAIGAVFSSWMNQRAITYRRLHAIPESWGTAVNVQAMVFGNMGDTSATGVAFTRNPSTGEKKLYGEFLINAQGEDVVAGIRTPQEISEAARKEAGSKKPSMEAALPDAYAELTRIYGVLEKHYRDMQDLEFTVEQNRLWMLQTRSGKRTAKAALRIAVELANEGLITREEAVTRVDPAALDQLLHPTIDPKAERKVLATGLPASPGAATGEIVFSADEAEAMKAQGRKVILVRAETSPEDIHGMHAAEGILTTRGGMTSHAAVVARGMGKPCVSGAGALRIDYAAGTLTVAGQVFKAGDFLTVDGSTGQVLLGKVNMIEPELSGEFGTLMSWADGVRRLDVRTNADTPADARVAIKFGAEGIGLCRTEHMFFDDERIQAVREMILADDEAARRAALAKLLPMQRQDFAELFEIMDGRPVTIRLLDPPLHEFLPHGDKEIEDVAAAMGADPKKLADRARGLHEFNPMLGFRGCRLAVVYPEIAEMQARAIFEAAADVAKRTGKAVVPEIMVPLIATRAELDLVKARIDAMAQAVKTETGGALTYLVGTMIELPRAALMAGEIAGTAEFFSFGTNDLTQTTFGISRDDAASFLGAYTERNILKVDPFVSLDREGVGELIRIGVERGRKTRDKLKVGICGEHGGDPASIAFCEEAGLDYVSCSPFRVPIARLAAAQAALGKGSASTA
;
A
#
# COMPACT_ATOMS: atom_id res chain seq x y z
N MET A 1 19.62 -15.12 39.10
CA MET A 1 18.43 -14.28 39.18
C MET A 1 18.04 -13.88 37.79
N ALA A 2 16.75 -13.89 37.48
CA ALA A 2 16.26 -13.40 36.21
C ALA A 2 16.47 -11.87 36.12
N LYS A 3 16.85 -11.37 34.95
CA LYS A 3 17.09 -9.95 34.73
C LYS A 3 15.84 -9.32 34.16
N TRP A 4 15.22 -8.40 34.91
CA TRP A 4 13.98 -7.73 34.59
C TRP A 4 14.14 -6.22 34.33
N VAL A 5 15.38 -5.70 34.44
CA VAL A 5 15.65 -4.28 34.25
C VAL A 5 16.96 -4.09 33.48
N TYR A 6 16.96 -3.19 32.51
CA TYR A 6 18.09 -2.88 31.62
C TYR A 6 18.38 -1.38 31.66
N SER A 7 19.45 -0.98 32.31
CA SER A 7 19.84 0.42 32.49
C SER A 7 20.54 0.99 31.26
N PHE A 8 20.39 2.30 31.06
CA PHE A 8 21.08 3.08 30.04
C PHE A 8 21.34 4.52 30.52
N GLY A 9 22.33 5.16 29.94
CA GLY A 9 22.76 6.54 30.24
C GLY A 9 24.25 6.61 30.63
N ASP A 10 24.75 7.84 30.73
CA ASP A 10 26.17 8.10 31.07
C ASP A 10 27.18 7.32 30.19
N GLY A 11 26.89 7.25 28.89
CA GLY A 11 27.75 6.54 27.91
C GLY A 11 27.75 5.01 28.01
N LYS A 12 26.83 4.44 28.77
CA LYS A 12 26.70 2.99 29.00
C LYS A 12 25.28 2.51 28.75
N ALA A 13 25.12 1.25 28.32
CA ALA A 13 23.83 0.58 28.26
C ALA A 13 24.00 -0.93 28.47
N GLU A 14 22.97 -1.55 29.05
CA GLU A 14 22.88 -2.99 29.21
C GLU A 14 22.13 -3.67 28.07
N GLY A 15 21.58 -2.88 27.13
CA GLY A 15 20.88 -3.32 25.92
C GLY A 15 21.57 -2.85 24.66
N THR A 16 21.14 -3.41 23.51
CA THR A 16 21.58 -3.07 22.16
C THR A 16 20.39 -2.92 21.22
N SER A 17 20.62 -2.36 20.03
CA SER A 17 19.58 -2.22 18.98
C SER A 17 18.96 -3.55 18.55
N ASP A 18 19.69 -4.66 18.63
CA ASP A 18 19.22 -6.01 18.27
C ASP A 18 18.22 -6.57 19.28
N MET A 19 18.21 -6.04 20.51
CA MET A 19 17.31 -6.48 21.57
C MET A 19 15.90 -5.86 21.46
N ARG A 20 15.48 -5.42 20.27
CA ARG A 20 14.17 -4.79 20.03
C ARG A 20 12.99 -5.68 20.47
N ASN A 21 13.12 -6.99 20.34
CA ASN A 21 12.07 -7.91 20.78
C ASN A 21 11.90 -7.92 22.30
N LEU A 22 12.96 -7.67 23.05
CA LEU A 22 12.98 -7.66 24.50
C LEU A 22 12.72 -6.27 25.09
N LEU A 23 13.41 -5.26 24.58
CA LEU A 23 13.37 -3.89 25.12
C LEU A 23 12.34 -2.98 24.42
N GLY A 24 11.66 -3.49 23.40
CA GLY A 24 10.84 -2.68 22.51
C GLY A 24 11.68 -1.75 21.64
N GLY A 25 11.03 -1.09 20.67
CA GLY A 25 11.74 -0.18 19.78
C GLY A 25 12.34 1.04 20.47
N LYS A 26 11.64 1.60 21.46
CA LYS A 26 12.09 2.78 22.20
C LYS A 26 13.25 2.44 23.15
N GLY A 27 13.13 1.38 23.94
CA GLY A 27 14.18 0.94 24.89
C GLY A 27 15.47 0.56 24.18
N ALA A 28 15.38 -0.20 23.09
CA ALA A 28 16.55 -0.55 22.26
C ALA A 28 17.22 0.69 21.66
N GLY A 29 16.44 1.66 21.14
CA GLY A 29 16.97 2.92 20.61
C GLY A 29 17.67 3.78 21.66
N LEU A 30 17.11 3.88 22.87
CA LEU A 30 17.72 4.62 23.99
C LEU A 30 19.04 3.98 24.43
N ALA A 31 19.07 2.66 24.56
CA ALA A 31 20.27 1.91 24.89
C ALA A 31 21.37 2.11 23.84
N GLU A 32 21.02 2.00 22.56
CA GLU A 32 21.97 2.18 21.46
C GLU A 32 22.55 3.61 21.42
N MET A 33 21.70 4.64 21.51
CA MET A 33 22.16 6.02 21.57
C MET A 33 23.10 6.28 22.76
N ALA A 34 22.78 5.72 23.94
CA ALA A 34 23.63 5.82 25.12
C ALA A 34 24.99 5.13 24.90
N SER A 35 25.01 3.95 24.28
CA SER A 35 26.25 3.24 23.94
C SER A 35 27.12 3.97 22.92
N LEU A 36 26.51 4.77 22.04
CA LEU A 36 27.21 5.65 21.10
C LEU A 36 27.77 6.93 21.77
N GLY A 37 27.58 7.09 23.08
CA GLY A 37 28.02 8.28 23.81
C GLY A 37 27.19 9.52 23.53
N LEU A 38 25.98 9.39 23.00
CA LEU A 38 25.07 10.49 22.75
C LEU A 38 24.41 10.97 24.05
N PRO A 39 24.00 12.24 24.14
CA PRO A 39 23.42 12.81 25.35
C PRO A 39 21.97 12.27 25.55
N VAL A 40 21.88 11.14 26.20
CA VAL A 40 20.61 10.48 26.55
C VAL A 40 20.36 10.65 28.04
N PRO A 41 19.19 11.16 28.49
CA PRO A 41 18.87 11.18 29.90
C PRO A 41 18.92 9.74 30.46
N PRO A 42 19.58 9.52 31.62
CA PRO A 42 19.69 8.17 32.17
C PRO A 42 18.32 7.59 32.54
N GLY A 43 18.23 6.29 32.41
CA GLY A 43 17.00 5.56 32.69
C GLY A 43 17.18 4.05 32.64
N PHE A 44 16.08 3.34 32.61
CA PHE A 44 16.05 1.90 32.46
C PHE A 44 14.80 1.43 31.74
N THR A 45 14.87 0.24 31.15
CA THR A 45 13.77 -0.43 30.46
C THR A 45 13.35 -1.69 31.23
N ILE A 46 12.06 -1.82 31.50
CA ILE A 46 11.42 -3.06 31.96
C ILE A 46 10.98 -3.79 30.68
N PRO A 47 11.44 -5.04 30.40
CA PRO A 47 11.27 -5.69 29.12
C PRO A 47 9.84 -6.16 28.84
N THR A 48 9.57 -6.46 27.56
CA THR A 48 8.26 -6.94 27.08
C THR A 48 7.82 -8.23 27.77
N GLU A 49 8.77 -9.06 28.22
CA GLU A 49 8.49 -10.31 28.94
C GLU A 49 7.78 -10.06 30.28
N VAL A 50 8.01 -8.92 30.93
CA VAL A 50 7.28 -8.56 32.14
C VAL A 50 5.82 -8.27 31.86
N CYS A 51 5.50 -7.67 30.71
CA CYS A 51 4.12 -7.45 30.27
C CYS A 51 3.37 -8.79 30.10
N THR A 52 3.99 -9.73 29.38
CA THR A 52 3.40 -11.06 29.18
C THR A 52 3.29 -11.85 30.48
N TYR A 53 4.30 -11.74 31.35
CA TYR A 53 4.24 -12.33 32.71
C TYR A 53 3.08 -11.73 33.51
N TYR A 54 2.93 -10.41 33.54
CA TYR A 54 1.89 -9.68 34.25
C TYR A 54 0.49 -10.20 33.88
N TYR A 55 0.18 -10.31 32.56
CA TYR A 55 -1.11 -10.85 32.15
C TYR A 55 -1.30 -12.35 32.44
N ALA A 56 -0.25 -13.14 32.28
CA ALA A 56 -0.31 -14.59 32.57
C ALA A 56 -0.50 -14.91 34.06
N ASN A 57 -0.16 -13.99 34.97
CA ASN A 57 -0.17 -14.20 36.40
C ASN A 57 -1.17 -13.28 37.15
N GLY A 58 -2.31 -12.95 36.53
CA GLY A 58 -3.39 -12.18 37.16
C GLY A 58 -2.97 -10.78 37.59
N ASN A 59 -2.20 -10.09 36.80
CA ASN A 59 -1.65 -8.76 37.01
C ASN A 59 -0.60 -8.67 38.15
N ALA A 60 0.08 -9.78 38.43
CA ALA A 60 1.19 -9.80 39.38
C ALA A 60 2.54 -9.60 38.65
N TYR A 61 3.46 -8.95 39.35
CA TYR A 61 4.83 -8.76 38.86
C TYR A 61 5.76 -9.90 39.29
N PRO A 62 6.86 -10.14 38.52
CA PRO A 62 7.94 -11.01 39.01
C PRO A 62 8.46 -10.55 40.37
N ALA A 63 8.79 -11.51 41.28
CA ALA A 63 9.12 -11.20 42.66
C ALA A 63 10.31 -10.23 42.79
N GLU A 64 11.34 -10.38 41.95
CA GLU A 64 12.55 -9.58 42.01
C GLU A 64 12.46 -8.24 41.29
N LEU A 65 11.36 -7.96 40.56
CA LEU A 65 11.24 -6.77 39.74
C LEU A 65 11.31 -5.48 40.58
N LYS A 66 10.64 -5.42 41.71
CA LYS A 66 10.62 -4.25 42.61
C LYS A 66 12.00 -3.85 43.09
N GLU A 67 12.79 -4.84 43.49
CA GLU A 67 14.16 -4.63 43.94
C GLU A 67 15.06 -4.11 42.79
N GLN A 68 14.96 -4.73 41.62
CA GLN A 68 15.73 -4.29 40.44
C GLN A 68 15.34 -2.89 39.99
N VAL A 69 14.06 -2.52 40.03
CA VAL A 69 13.57 -1.17 39.72
C VAL A 69 14.11 -0.14 40.71
N ALA A 70 14.07 -0.45 42.00
CA ALA A 70 14.62 0.43 43.06
C ALA A 70 16.14 0.65 42.90
N ALA A 71 16.89 -0.38 42.58
CA ALA A 71 18.33 -0.30 42.31
C ALA A 71 18.63 0.56 41.07
N ALA A 72 17.91 0.32 39.99
CA ALA A 72 18.08 1.10 38.73
C ALA A 72 17.71 2.58 38.95
N LEU A 73 16.63 2.88 39.67
CA LEU A 73 16.22 4.23 40.01
C LEU A 73 17.28 4.95 40.87
N GLY A 74 17.90 4.22 41.84
CA GLY A 74 19.02 4.72 42.61
C GLY A 74 20.24 5.05 41.73
N GLU A 75 20.52 4.25 40.72
CA GLU A 75 21.60 4.54 39.74
C GLU A 75 21.30 5.76 38.88
N VAL A 76 20.05 5.92 38.40
CA VAL A 76 19.62 7.14 37.71
C VAL A 76 19.82 8.37 38.61
N GLY A 77 19.49 8.24 39.89
CA GLY A 77 19.73 9.28 40.90
C GLY A 77 21.20 9.63 41.05
N ARG A 78 22.05 8.63 41.13
CA ARG A 78 23.51 8.82 41.22
C ARG A 78 24.08 9.56 40.01
N VAL A 79 23.68 9.16 38.81
CA VAL A 79 24.13 9.79 37.55
C VAL A 79 23.66 11.24 37.43
N THR A 80 22.42 11.52 37.84
CA THR A 80 21.83 12.88 37.75
C THR A 80 22.18 13.79 38.92
N GLY A 81 22.72 13.23 40.01
CA GLY A 81 22.92 13.95 41.29
C GLY A 81 21.61 14.35 41.97
N LYS A 82 20.52 13.63 41.73
CA LYS A 82 19.17 13.84 42.27
C LYS A 82 18.68 12.58 42.99
N ALA A 83 17.64 12.68 43.81
CA ALA A 83 17.04 11.49 44.39
C ALA A 83 15.50 11.49 44.20
N PHE A 84 14.95 10.31 43.93
CA PHE A 84 13.51 10.15 43.74
C PHE A 84 12.77 10.36 45.06
N GLY A 85 11.82 11.32 45.07
CA GLY A 85 11.09 11.73 46.29
C GLY A 85 11.86 12.66 47.22
N ASP A 86 13.06 13.12 46.85
CA ASP A 86 13.83 14.05 47.67
C ASP A 86 13.17 15.45 47.67
N THR A 87 13.01 15.99 48.89
CA THR A 87 12.40 17.31 49.14
C THR A 87 13.38 18.48 48.96
N GLN A 88 14.62 18.23 48.60
CA GLN A 88 15.64 19.26 48.31
C GLN A 88 16.08 19.28 46.86
N ASN A 89 16.27 18.12 46.23
CA ASN A 89 16.70 17.97 44.85
C ASN A 89 16.03 16.77 44.19
N PRO A 90 14.73 16.88 43.89
CA PRO A 90 13.93 15.73 43.42
C PRO A 90 14.36 15.24 42.05
N LEU A 91 14.52 13.93 41.92
CA LEU A 91 14.53 13.27 40.60
C LEU A 91 13.09 13.12 40.12
N LEU A 92 12.78 13.64 38.96
CA LEU A 92 11.53 13.37 38.27
C LEU A 92 11.80 12.46 37.09
N VAL A 93 10.84 11.58 36.78
CA VAL A 93 10.98 10.61 35.69
C VAL A 93 9.76 10.63 34.77
N SER A 94 9.97 10.17 33.55
CA SER A 94 8.90 9.79 32.62
C SER A 94 8.74 8.27 32.64
N VAL A 95 7.51 7.79 32.50
CA VAL A 95 7.17 6.36 32.31
C VAL A 95 6.47 6.24 30.97
N ARG A 96 7.12 5.57 30.02
CA ARG A 96 6.68 5.50 28.63
C ARG A 96 6.63 4.08 28.11
N SER A 97 5.64 3.77 27.28
CA SER A 97 5.54 2.48 26.58
C SER A 97 6.65 2.30 25.53
N GLY A 98 7.02 1.05 25.27
CA GLY A 98 8.00 0.68 24.26
C GLY A 98 7.63 -0.64 23.59
N ALA A 99 6.62 -0.65 22.70
CA ALA A 99 6.27 -1.83 21.93
C ALA A 99 7.34 -2.17 20.86
N ARG A 100 7.38 -3.42 20.40
CA ARG A 100 8.29 -3.87 19.32
C ARG A 100 8.01 -3.16 18.02
N ALA A 101 6.72 -2.93 17.72
CA ALA A 101 6.25 -2.11 16.58
C ALA A 101 5.80 -0.74 17.05
N SER A 102 6.00 0.28 16.22
CA SER A 102 5.52 1.64 16.50
C SER A 102 3.99 1.68 16.44
N MET A 103 3.36 2.09 17.53
CA MET A 103 1.90 2.23 17.66
C MET A 103 1.56 3.66 18.12
N PRO A 104 1.64 4.67 17.23
CA PRO A 104 1.50 6.09 17.61
C PRO A 104 0.13 6.39 18.24
N GLY A 105 0.12 7.01 19.42
CA GLY A 105 -1.11 7.39 20.12
C GLY A 105 -1.92 6.24 20.73
N MET A 106 -1.47 4.98 20.58
CA MET A 106 -2.21 3.81 21.07
C MET A 106 -1.86 3.44 22.51
N MET A 107 -0.68 3.85 22.99
CA MET A 107 -0.13 3.45 24.28
C MET A 107 0.08 4.68 25.18
N ASP A 108 -0.04 4.47 26.46
CA ASP A 108 -0.01 5.54 27.46
C ASP A 108 1.42 5.97 27.84
N THR A 109 1.52 7.20 28.33
CA THR A 109 2.76 7.85 28.79
C THR A 109 2.41 8.70 30.03
N VAL A 110 3.31 8.73 31.01
CA VAL A 110 3.21 9.63 32.17
C VAL A 110 4.53 10.40 32.28
N LEU A 111 4.44 11.74 32.29
CA LEU A 111 5.58 12.66 32.45
C LEU A 111 5.57 13.33 33.81
N ASN A 112 6.69 13.90 34.22
CA ASN A 112 6.85 14.65 35.48
C ASN A 112 6.52 13.84 36.73
N LEU A 113 6.65 12.50 36.66
CA LEU A 113 6.34 11.62 37.77
C LEU A 113 7.34 11.79 38.90
N GLY A 114 6.81 11.84 40.13
CA GLY A 114 7.56 12.16 41.37
C GLY A 114 7.21 13.54 41.92
N LEU A 115 6.39 14.33 41.23
CA LEU A 115 5.86 15.57 41.76
C LEU A 115 4.76 15.30 42.80
N ASN A 116 4.85 16.02 43.90
CA ASN A 116 3.88 16.12 44.98
C ASN A 116 3.97 17.48 45.65
N ASP A 117 3.22 17.72 46.67
CA ASP A 117 3.17 19.03 47.36
C ASP A 117 4.53 19.47 47.93
N ALA A 118 5.40 18.53 48.31
CA ALA A 118 6.74 18.82 48.82
C ALA A 118 7.79 18.97 47.69
N THR A 119 7.76 18.07 46.72
CA THR A 119 8.74 18.07 45.64
C THR A 119 8.54 19.19 44.62
N VAL A 120 7.31 19.73 44.46
CA VAL A 120 7.06 20.92 43.61
C VAL A 120 7.71 22.17 44.20
N GLU A 121 7.69 22.31 45.52
CA GLU A 121 8.38 23.41 46.23
C GLU A 121 9.91 23.28 46.07
N ALA A 122 10.45 22.09 46.21
CA ALA A 122 11.86 21.80 45.93
C ALA A 122 12.25 22.14 44.46
N LEU A 123 11.42 21.77 43.51
CA LEU A 123 11.63 22.09 42.11
C LEU A 123 11.58 23.62 41.86
N ALA A 124 10.62 24.32 42.47
CA ALA A 124 10.52 25.78 42.38
C ALA A 124 11.78 26.48 42.92
N ASN A 125 12.22 26.07 44.10
CA ASN A 125 13.43 26.60 44.72
C ASN A 125 14.71 26.31 43.92
N LYS A 126 14.82 25.10 43.37
CA LYS A 126 16.02 24.68 42.60
C LYS A 126 16.10 25.33 41.22
N SER A 127 14.99 25.45 40.53
CA SER A 127 14.92 26.12 39.23
C SER A 127 14.94 27.66 39.32
N GLY A 128 14.55 28.23 40.48
CA GLY A 128 14.31 29.64 40.62
C GLY A 128 13.04 30.10 39.87
N ASP A 129 12.23 29.18 39.36
CA ASP A 129 11.02 29.45 38.57
C ASP A 129 9.83 28.68 39.14
N ARG A 130 9.07 29.38 39.98
CA ARG A 130 7.86 28.85 40.61
C ARG A 130 6.75 28.57 39.60
N ARG A 131 6.68 29.41 38.57
CA ARG A 131 5.70 29.23 37.48
C ARG A 131 5.95 27.91 36.77
N PHE A 132 7.18 27.63 36.35
CA PHE A 132 7.58 26.37 35.74
C PHE A 132 7.26 25.15 36.59
N ALA A 133 7.57 25.23 37.92
CA ALA A 133 7.35 24.11 38.81
C ALA A 133 5.87 23.74 38.93
N PHE A 134 4.99 24.73 39.10
CA PHE A 134 3.56 24.50 39.25
C PHE A 134 2.86 24.18 37.93
N ASP A 135 3.31 24.71 36.79
CA ASP A 135 2.87 24.24 35.47
C ASP A 135 3.21 22.77 35.24
N SER A 136 4.42 22.35 35.60
CA SER A 136 4.83 20.94 35.52
C SER A 136 4.00 20.04 36.45
N TYR A 137 3.63 20.52 37.61
CA TYR A 137 2.81 19.77 38.58
C TYR A 137 1.36 19.63 38.08
N ARG A 138 0.76 20.68 37.54
CA ARG A 138 -0.62 20.59 37.01
C ARG A 138 -0.65 19.62 35.80
N ARG A 139 0.35 19.65 34.93
CA ARG A 139 0.48 18.71 33.80
C ARG A 139 0.60 17.26 34.28
N PHE A 140 1.37 17.05 35.34
CA PHE A 140 1.48 15.72 35.95
C PHE A 140 0.16 15.24 36.54
N ILE A 141 -0.57 16.12 37.29
CA ILE A 141 -1.87 15.77 37.85
C ILE A 141 -2.86 15.40 36.73
N THR A 142 -2.96 16.19 35.68
CA THR A 142 -3.84 15.91 34.53
C THR A 142 -3.51 14.56 33.92
N MET A 143 -2.24 14.35 33.51
CA MET A 143 -1.82 13.14 32.83
C MET A 143 -1.92 11.88 33.70
N TYR A 144 -1.50 11.97 34.96
CA TYR A 144 -1.60 10.85 35.89
C TYR A 144 -3.04 10.48 36.17
N SER A 145 -3.89 11.49 36.33
CA SER A 145 -5.33 11.27 36.61
C SER A 145 -6.04 10.61 35.42
N ASP A 146 -5.76 11.04 34.21
CA ASP A 146 -6.33 10.44 33.01
C ASP A 146 -5.81 9.00 32.78
N VAL A 147 -4.50 8.83 32.77
CA VAL A 147 -3.86 7.55 32.43
C VAL A 147 -3.97 6.49 33.55
N VAL A 148 -3.81 6.89 34.82
CA VAL A 148 -3.70 5.95 35.95
C VAL A 148 -4.98 5.86 36.77
N LEU A 149 -5.62 7.01 37.02
CA LEU A 149 -6.81 7.08 37.90
C LEU A 149 -8.12 6.98 37.11
N GLY A 150 -8.11 7.11 35.78
CA GLY A 150 -9.30 7.03 34.94
C GLY A 150 -10.21 8.27 35.02
N VAL A 151 -9.67 9.41 35.39
CA VAL A 151 -10.37 10.70 35.39
C VAL A 151 -10.15 11.42 34.08
N ASP A 152 -11.20 11.61 33.30
CA ASP A 152 -11.13 12.22 31.98
C ASP A 152 -10.43 13.59 31.98
N HIS A 153 -9.44 13.76 31.13
CA HIS A 153 -8.67 15.01 31.02
C HIS A 153 -9.52 16.23 30.69
N HIS A 154 -10.67 16.05 30.04
CA HIS A 154 -11.63 17.11 29.73
C HIS A 154 -12.06 17.93 30.98
N HIS A 155 -12.18 17.27 32.12
CA HIS A 155 -12.51 17.96 33.41
C HIS A 155 -11.45 19.00 33.79
N PHE A 156 -10.21 18.72 33.53
CA PHE A 156 -9.10 19.64 33.83
C PHE A 156 -8.98 20.75 32.79
N GLU A 157 -9.28 20.46 31.52
CA GLU A 157 -9.39 21.49 30.48
C GLU A 157 -10.50 22.50 30.77
N GLU A 158 -11.68 22.03 31.16
CA GLU A 158 -12.80 22.92 31.56
C GLU A 158 -12.41 23.87 32.69
N ILE A 159 -11.74 23.35 33.73
CA ILE A 159 -11.28 24.17 34.88
C ILE A 159 -10.26 25.23 34.42
N LEU A 160 -9.35 24.84 33.50
CA LEU A 160 -8.34 25.73 32.93
C LEU A 160 -8.96 26.84 32.08
N ASP A 161 -9.88 26.46 31.18
CA ASP A 161 -10.56 27.41 30.31
C ASP A 161 -11.43 28.40 31.07
N GLU A 162 -12.18 27.92 32.05
CA GLU A 162 -12.92 28.82 32.94
C GLU A 162 -12.01 29.81 33.68
N HIS A 163 -10.82 29.36 34.11
CA HIS A 163 -9.87 30.25 34.79
C HIS A 163 -9.29 31.28 33.82
N LYS A 164 -8.97 30.90 32.60
CA LYS A 164 -8.50 31.81 31.54
C LYS A 164 -9.55 32.83 31.21
N ASP A 165 -10.79 32.42 31.00
CA ASP A 165 -11.89 33.31 30.64
C ASP A 165 -12.15 34.38 31.74
N ARG A 166 -12.14 33.95 33.00
CA ARG A 166 -12.31 34.85 34.14
C ARG A 166 -11.16 35.86 34.30
N SER A 167 -9.93 35.44 33.87
CA SER A 167 -8.72 36.25 34.03
C SER A 167 -8.36 37.04 32.77
N GLY A 168 -9.06 36.82 31.66
CA GLY A 168 -8.78 37.45 30.36
C GLY A 168 -7.51 36.94 29.69
N TYR A 169 -7.08 35.70 29.98
CA TYR A 169 -5.92 35.05 29.36
C TYR A 169 -6.30 34.26 28.10
N THR A 170 -5.40 34.22 27.14
CA THR A 170 -5.61 33.48 25.89
C THR A 170 -4.71 32.24 25.81
N LEU A 171 -3.47 32.36 26.26
CA LEU A 171 -2.47 31.30 26.18
C LEU A 171 -2.10 30.78 27.57
N ASP A 172 -1.71 29.51 27.69
CA ASP A 172 -1.16 28.95 28.93
C ASP A 172 0.07 29.72 29.41
N THR A 173 0.82 30.34 28.49
CA THR A 173 1.97 31.19 28.82
C THR A 173 1.62 32.49 29.50
N ASP A 174 0.36 32.92 29.48
CA ASP A 174 -0.11 34.13 30.12
C ASP A 174 -0.34 33.95 31.63
N LEU A 175 -0.55 32.70 32.10
CA LEU A 175 -0.82 32.37 33.48
C LEU A 175 0.43 32.57 34.35
N THR A 176 0.21 33.16 35.54
CA THR A 176 1.24 33.40 36.56
C THR A 176 1.47 32.16 37.44
N ALA A 177 2.53 32.18 38.23
CA ALA A 177 2.77 31.14 39.23
C ALA A 177 1.60 30.97 40.22
N ALA A 178 0.99 32.07 40.63
CA ALA A 178 -0.15 32.01 41.53
C ALA A 178 -1.41 31.39 40.88
N ASP A 179 -1.61 31.62 39.59
CA ASP A 179 -2.68 30.96 38.83
C ASP A 179 -2.51 29.46 38.79
N TRP A 180 -1.28 28.99 38.46
CA TRP A 180 -0.98 27.57 38.42
C TRP A 180 -1.09 26.90 39.79
N GLU A 181 -0.64 27.56 40.86
CA GLU A 181 -0.78 27.03 42.23
C GLU A 181 -2.25 26.86 42.62
N LYS A 182 -3.10 27.83 42.25
CA LYS A 182 -4.54 27.76 42.46
C LYS A 182 -5.18 26.63 41.67
N LEU A 183 -4.81 26.49 40.39
CA LEU A 183 -5.30 25.42 39.51
C LEU A 183 -4.88 24.04 39.98
N VAL A 184 -3.66 23.85 40.48
CA VAL A 184 -3.19 22.60 41.12
C VAL A 184 -4.14 22.23 42.27
N GLY A 185 -4.53 23.21 43.10
CA GLY A 185 -5.51 22.97 44.17
C GLY A 185 -6.87 22.51 43.68
N LEU A 186 -7.40 23.15 42.63
CA LEU A 186 -8.66 22.78 42.00
C LEU A 186 -8.59 21.39 41.33
N TYR A 187 -7.49 21.08 40.68
CA TYR A 187 -7.29 19.79 40.05
C TYR A 187 -7.25 18.62 41.04
N LYS A 188 -6.55 18.81 42.18
CA LYS A 188 -6.56 17.82 43.27
C LYS A 188 -7.95 17.63 43.87
N GLN A 189 -8.70 18.72 44.00
CA GLN A 189 -10.10 18.64 44.49
C GLN A 189 -10.95 17.85 43.47
N LYS A 190 -10.81 18.13 42.19
CA LYS A 190 -11.52 17.38 41.13
C LYS A 190 -11.19 15.87 41.14
N VAL A 191 -9.94 15.52 41.35
CA VAL A 191 -9.53 14.11 41.51
C VAL A 191 -10.22 13.47 42.72
N GLN A 192 -10.27 14.17 43.84
CA GLN A 192 -10.96 13.70 45.05
C GLN A 192 -12.47 13.53 44.82
N ASP A 193 -13.09 14.44 44.06
CA ASP A 193 -14.52 14.38 43.78
C ASP A 193 -14.88 13.22 42.86
N GLU A 194 -14.03 12.92 41.83
CA GLU A 194 -14.26 11.85 40.86
C GLU A 194 -13.91 10.48 41.40
N THR A 195 -12.83 10.35 42.17
CA THR A 195 -12.30 9.06 42.63
C THR A 195 -12.65 8.68 44.05
N GLY A 196 -13.10 9.66 44.86
CA GLY A 196 -13.30 9.49 46.30
C GLY A 196 -11.99 9.43 47.12
N LYS A 197 -10.82 9.63 46.45
CA LYS A 197 -9.51 9.57 47.08
C LYS A 197 -8.65 10.76 46.71
N PRO A 198 -7.75 11.21 47.62
CA PRO A 198 -6.85 12.31 47.30
C PRO A 198 -5.84 11.89 46.21
N PHE A 199 -5.33 12.87 45.46
CA PHE A 199 -4.25 12.65 44.50
C PHE A 199 -3.02 12.06 45.22
N PRO A 200 -2.41 10.96 44.70
CA PRO A 200 -1.30 10.24 45.35
C PRO A 200 -0.08 11.14 45.57
N GLN A 201 0.39 11.17 46.81
CA GLN A 201 1.55 11.98 47.21
C GLN A 201 2.84 11.16 47.39
N ASP A 202 2.77 9.83 47.48
CA ASP A 202 3.96 8.97 47.55
C ASP A 202 4.51 8.71 46.14
N PRO A 203 5.77 9.12 45.85
CA PRO A 203 6.37 8.90 44.53
C PRO A 203 6.46 7.45 44.11
N ASN A 204 6.62 6.51 45.03
CA ASN A 204 6.69 5.07 44.74
C ASN A 204 5.30 4.55 44.33
N ASP A 205 4.24 4.98 44.98
CA ASP A 205 2.87 4.63 44.59
C ASP A 205 2.56 5.19 43.17
N GLN A 206 3.00 6.41 42.90
CA GLN A 206 2.89 7.02 41.58
C GLN A 206 3.64 6.22 40.52
N LEU A 207 4.88 5.79 40.79
CA LEU A 207 5.72 5.02 39.85
C LEU A 207 5.08 3.68 39.50
N TRP A 208 4.64 2.92 40.51
CA TRP A 208 4.02 1.63 40.25
C TRP A 208 2.64 1.73 39.62
N GLY A 209 1.88 2.77 39.96
CA GLY A 209 0.64 3.11 39.27
C GLY A 209 0.86 3.36 37.77
N ALA A 210 1.87 4.17 37.42
CA ALA A 210 2.20 4.47 36.03
C ALA A 210 2.75 3.24 35.27
N ILE A 211 3.63 2.43 35.87
CA ILE A 211 4.12 1.19 35.28
C ILE A 211 2.95 0.24 34.97
N GLY A 212 2.04 0.07 35.93
CA GLY A 212 0.84 -0.75 35.76
C GLY A 212 -0.08 -0.23 34.64
N ALA A 213 -0.29 1.09 34.57
CA ALA A 213 -1.10 1.71 33.53
C ALA A 213 -0.51 1.51 32.13
N VAL A 214 0.82 1.63 31.98
CA VAL A 214 1.48 1.37 30.70
C VAL A 214 1.32 -0.08 30.27
N PHE A 215 1.48 -1.06 31.17
CA PHE A 215 1.20 -2.45 30.83
C PHE A 215 -0.27 -2.67 30.46
N SER A 216 -1.19 -2.07 31.23
CA SER A 216 -2.64 -2.17 30.96
C SER A 216 -3.03 -1.56 29.62
N SER A 217 -2.33 -0.52 29.16
CA SER A 217 -2.61 0.14 27.88
C SER A 217 -2.39 -0.78 26.67
N TRP A 218 -1.61 -1.87 26.80
CA TRP A 218 -1.49 -2.89 25.78
C TRP A 218 -2.83 -3.56 25.42
N MET A 219 -3.73 -3.67 26.40
CA MET A 219 -5.05 -4.28 26.26
C MET A 219 -6.19 -3.25 26.14
N ASN A 220 -5.89 -1.98 25.96
CA ASN A 220 -6.90 -0.96 25.64
C ASN A 220 -7.53 -1.23 24.27
N GLN A 221 -8.82 -0.90 24.10
CA GLN A 221 -9.56 -1.15 22.88
C GLN A 221 -8.89 -0.55 21.63
N ARG A 222 -8.35 0.67 21.74
CA ARG A 222 -7.59 1.31 20.65
C ARG A 222 -6.33 0.54 20.26
N ALA A 223 -5.58 0.01 21.25
CA ALA A 223 -4.39 -0.79 21.00
C ALA A 223 -4.73 -2.17 20.40
N ILE A 224 -5.79 -2.82 20.87
CA ILE A 224 -6.30 -4.08 20.31
C ILE A 224 -6.70 -3.88 18.84
N THR A 225 -7.48 -2.84 18.55
CA THR A 225 -7.92 -2.53 17.18
C THR A 225 -6.72 -2.26 16.26
N TYR A 226 -5.77 -1.43 16.71
CA TYR A 226 -4.56 -1.14 15.94
C TYR A 226 -3.73 -2.40 15.66
N ARG A 227 -3.52 -3.25 16.68
CA ARG A 227 -2.77 -4.50 16.52
C ARG A 227 -3.44 -5.43 15.50
N ARG A 228 -4.77 -5.57 15.56
CA ARG A 228 -5.52 -6.38 14.59
C ARG A 228 -5.37 -5.86 13.16
N LEU A 229 -5.48 -4.54 12.95
CA LEU A 229 -5.33 -3.92 11.63
C LEU A 229 -3.92 -4.04 11.05
N HIS A 230 -2.90 -4.14 11.92
CA HIS A 230 -1.49 -4.22 11.51
C HIS A 230 -0.85 -5.59 11.74
N ALA A 231 -1.66 -6.63 11.97
CA ALA A 231 -1.20 -8.00 12.22
C ALA A 231 -0.11 -8.11 13.31
N ILE A 232 -0.22 -7.32 14.40
CA ILE A 232 0.71 -7.33 15.54
C ILE A 232 0.22 -8.35 16.57
N PRO A 233 0.98 -9.42 16.88
CA PRO A 233 0.58 -10.44 17.84
C PRO A 233 0.42 -9.87 19.26
N GLU A 234 -0.64 -10.27 19.94
CA GLU A 234 -0.88 -9.91 21.34
C GLU A 234 0.23 -10.40 22.27
N SER A 235 0.80 -11.56 21.97
CA SER A 235 1.90 -12.18 22.70
C SER A 235 3.20 -11.39 22.75
N TRP A 236 3.32 -10.33 21.91
CA TRP A 236 4.52 -9.50 21.91
C TRP A 236 4.66 -8.64 23.18
N GLY A 237 3.55 -8.18 23.78
CA GLY A 237 3.58 -7.28 24.92
C GLY A 237 4.21 -5.91 24.60
N THR A 238 4.32 -5.08 25.63
CA THR A 238 5.03 -3.81 25.61
C THR A 238 6.10 -3.75 26.68
N ALA A 239 7.22 -3.08 26.42
CA ALA A 239 8.19 -2.69 27.42
C ALA A 239 7.75 -1.38 28.12
N VAL A 240 8.31 -1.10 29.27
CA VAL A 240 8.17 0.16 30.00
C VAL A 240 9.53 0.83 30.12
N ASN A 241 9.64 2.08 29.67
CA ASN A 241 10.85 2.89 29.80
C ASN A 241 10.67 3.93 30.90
N VAL A 242 11.50 3.86 31.94
CA VAL A 242 11.58 4.85 33.02
C VAL A 242 12.82 5.69 32.80
N GLN A 243 12.70 6.99 32.61
CA GLN A 243 13.79 7.85 32.22
C GLN A 243 13.76 9.17 32.97
N ALA A 244 14.91 9.69 33.39
CA ALA A 244 15.02 10.99 34.01
C ALA A 244 14.39 12.08 33.13
N MET A 245 13.58 12.94 33.73
CA MET A 245 13.02 14.08 33.02
C MET A 245 14.09 15.11 32.68
N VAL A 246 13.98 15.67 31.49
CA VAL A 246 14.64 16.88 31.01
C VAL A 246 13.59 17.85 30.51
N PHE A 247 13.77 19.13 30.75
CA PHE A 247 12.69 20.10 30.61
C PHE A 247 12.96 21.13 29.51
N GLY A 248 12.14 21.08 28.47
CA GLY A 248 12.12 22.08 27.39
C GLY A 248 11.36 23.35 27.73
N ASN A 249 10.74 23.44 28.91
CA ASN A 249 9.92 24.57 29.37
C ASN A 249 10.53 25.33 30.53
N MET A 250 11.87 25.40 30.58
CA MET A 250 12.64 26.19 31.55
C MET A 250 13.12 27.53 30.98
N GLY A 251 12.22 28.26 30.34
CA GLY A 251 12.50 29.57 29.75
C GLY A 251 13.09 29.52 28.31
N ASP A 252 13.59 30.67 27.86
CA ASP A 252 13.97 30.88 26.44
C ASP A 252 15.25 30.15 26.01
N THR A 253 16.01 29.58 26.94
CA THR A 253 17.17 28.72 26.66
C THR A 253 16.83 27.24 26.61
N SER A 254 15.53 26.92 26.69
CA SER A 254 15.02 25.57 26.67
C SER A 254 14.01 25.39 25.56
N ALA A 255 13.97 24.19 24.97
CA ALA A 255 13.10 23.88 23.84
C ALA A 255 12.84 22.39 23.76
N THR A 256 11.84 22.00 22.99
CA THR A 256 11.62 20.61 22.58
C THR A 256 11.35 20.57 21.09
N GLY A 257 11.66 19.43 20.43
CA GLY A 257 11.46 19.33 18.99
C GLY A 257 11.57 17.91 18.46
N VAL A 258 11.22 17.82 17.19
CA VAL A 258 11.35 16.61 16.36
C VAL A 258 12.17 16.93 15.12
N ALA A 259 13.00 16.01 14.71
CA ALA A 259 13.85 16.19 13.55
C ALA A 259 13.97 14.88 12.74
N PHE A 260 14.21 15.04 11.45
CA PHE A 260 14.52 13.96 10.53
C PHE A 260 15.89 14.22 9.92
N THR A 261 16.70 13.19 9.77
CA THR A 261 18.02 13.33 9.14
C THR A 261 17.94 13.62 7.64
N ARG A 262 16.79 13.34 7.02
CA ARG A 262 16.44 13.71 5.64
C ARG A 262 14.98 14.13 5.59
N ASN A 263 14.62 14.92 4.58
CA ASN A 263 13.22 15.32 4.41
C ASN A 263 12.34 14.08 4.15
N PRO A 264 11.36 13.77 5.01
CA PRO A 264 10.53 12.56 4.90
C PRO A 264 9.58 12.57 3.70
N SER A 265 9.32 13.74 3.11
CA SER A 265 8.46 13.89 1.94
C SER A 265 9.21 13.81 0.62
N THR A 266 10.43 14.38 0.56
CA THR A 266 11.21 14.51 -0.69
C THR A 266 12.45 13.62 -0.73
N GLY A 267 12.93 13.13 0.41
CA GLY A 267 14.19 12.39 0.54
C GLY A 267 15.46 13.26 0.56
N GLU A 268 15.33 14.58 0.44
CA GLU A 268 16.48 15.48 0.38
C GLU A 268 17.35 15.36 1.62
N LYS A 269 18.67 15.26 1.41
CA LYS A 269 19.65 15.14 2.48
C LYS A 269 19.89 16.48 3.15
N LYS A 270 19.00 16.85 4.03
CA LYS A 270 19.16 17.98 4.96
C LYS A 270 18.35 17.71 6.23
N LEU A 271 18.84 18.25 7.35
CA LEU A 271 18.10 18.21 8.61
C LEU A 271 16.75 18.92 8.45
N TYR A 272 15.69 18.17 8.65
CA TYR A 272 14.31 18.62 8.51
C TYR A 272 13.60 18.45 9.85
N GLY A 273 12.82 19.44 10.30
CA GLY A 273 12.10 19.29 11.55
C GLY A 273 11.64 20.61 12.14
N GLU A 274 11.05 20.51 13.31
CA GLU A 274 10.38 21.60 14.00
C GLU A 274 10.73 21.60 15.49
N PHE A 275 10.73 22.76 16.11
CA PHE A 275 10.95 22.92 17.55
C PHE A 275 10.07 24.02 18.14
N LEU A 276 9.91 23.98 19.45
CA LEU A 276 9.21 25.02 20.22
C LEU A 276 10.10 25.45 21.39
N ILE A 277 10.35 26.77 21.51
CA ILE A 277 11.01 27.36 22.67
C ILE A 277 10.03 27.36 23.86
N ASN A 278 10.55 27.08 25.05
CA ASN A 278 9.82 27.06 26.29
C ASN A 278 8.57 26.19 26.21
N ALA A 279 8.75 24.89 25.88
CA ALA A 279 7.69 23.93 25.65
C ALA A 279 8.08 22.52 26.09
N GLN A 280 7.10 21.70 26.45
CA GLN A 280 7.24 20.24 26.60
C GLN A 280 6.83 19.50 25.34
N GLY A 281 7.15 18.20 25.25
CA GLY A 281 6.87 17.37 24.05
C GLY A 281 5.40 17.33 23.67
N GLU A 282 4.49 17.40 24.63
CA GLU A 282 3.03 17.48 24.42
C GLU A 282 2.64 18.70 23.58
N ASP A 283 3.27 19.85 23.82
CA ASP A 283 2.94 21.11 23.16
C ASP A 283 3.22 21.07 21.64
N VAL A 284 4.21 20.26 21.23
CA VAL A 284 4.53 20.01 19.82
C VAL A 284 3.49 19.11 19.17
N VAL A 285 3.09 18.05 19.87
CA VAL A 285 2.17 17.03 19.34
C VAL A 285 0.72 17.54 19.31
N ALA A 286 0.31 18.29 20.32
CA ALA A 286 -1.04 18.82 20.43
C ALA A 286 -1.35 19.98 19.44
N GLY A 287 -0.33 20.56 18.81
CA GLY A 287 -0.51 21.62 17.81
C GLY A 287 -1.06 22.95 18.40
N ILE A 288 -0.99 23.12 19.71
CA ILE A 288 -1.49 24.31 20.43
C ILE A 288 -0.73 25.58 20.04
N ARG A 289 0.56 25.43 19.73
CA ARG A 289 1.45 26.49 19.31
C ARG A 289 2.05 26.16 17.95
N THR A 290 2.19 27.16 17.07
CA THR A 290 2.86 27.01 15.78
C THR A 290 4.37 26.79 16.00
N PRO A 291 4.92 25.62 15.61
CA PRO A 291 6.34 25.34 15.74
C PRO A 291 7.21 26.28 14.91
N GLN A 292 8.51 26.23 15.16
CA GLN A 292 9.54 27.00 14.47
C GLN A 292 10.44 26.06 13.71
N GLU A 293 11.00 26.54 12.60
CA GLU A 293 11.90 25.77 11.75
C GLU A 293 13.27 25.54 12.42
N ILE A 294 13.85 24.37 12.21
CA ILE A 294 15.15 24.02 12.79
C ILE A 294 16.29 24.82 12.17
N SER A 295 16.31 25.00 10.83
CA SER A 295 17.40 25.70 10.14
C SER A 295 16.97 27.06 9.59
N GLU A 296 17.96 27.97 9.43
CA GLU A 296 17.74 29.27 8.77
C GLU A 296 17.33 29.13 7.30
N ALA A 297 17.80 28.08 6.61
CA ALA A 297 17.38 27.79 5.25
C ALA A 297 15.88 27.43 5.18
N ALA A 298 15.43 26.54 6.06
CA ALA A 298 14.01 26.15 6.14
C ALA A 298 13.14 27.36 6.57
N ARG A 299 13.59 28.17 7.52
CA ARG A 299 12.90 29.38 7.94
C ARG A 299 12.65 30.37 6.79
N LYS A 300 13.65 30.57 5.96
CA LYS A 300 13.56 31.47 4.79
C LYS A 300 12.61 30.90 3.74
N GLU A 301 12.69 29.61 3.49
CA GLU A 301 11.82 28.90 2.56
C GLU A 301 10.35 28.95 3.00
N ALA A 302 10.09 28.76 4.29
CA ALA A 302 8.75 28.85 4.89
C ALA A 302 8.24 30.31 5.07
N GLY A 303 9.09 31.31 4.87
CA GLY A 303 8.75 32.72 5.13
C GLY A 303 8.43 33.03 6.59
N SER A 304 8.90 32.21 7.52
CA SER A 304 8.64 32.37 8.95
C SER A 304 9.35 33.57 9.54
N LYS A 305 8.63 34.34 10.38
CA LYS A 305 9.18 35.49 11.13
C LYS A 305 9.81 35.09 12.46
N LYS A 306 9.51 33.90 12.97
CA LYS A 306 10.10 33.39 14.22
C LYS A 306 11.54 32.95 13.96
N PRO A 307 12.47 33.07 14.93
CA PRO A 307 13.85 32.61 14.75
C PRO A 307 13.89 31.08 14.60
N SER A 308 14.81 30.58 13.76
CA SER A 308 15.09 29.14 13.68
C SER A 308 15.85 28.66 14.93
N MET A 309 15.94 27.33 15.11
CA MET A 309 16.80 26.77 16.18
C MET A 309 18.27 27.14 15.97
N GLU A 310 18.72 27.16 14.71
CA GLU A 310 20.07 27.58 14.32
C GLU A 310 20.40 28.98 14.84
N ALA A 311 19.44 29.90 14.81
CA ALA A 311 19.64 31.28 15.30
C ALA A 311 19.40 31.40 16.80
N ALA A 312 18.40 30.74 17.36
CA ALA A 312 17.99 30.90 18.77
C ALA A 312 18.84 30.06 19.74
N LEU A 313 19.27 28.88 19.35
CA LEU A 313 20.00 27.89 20.17
C LEU A 313 21.17 27.29 19.37
N PRO A 314 22.18 28.11 18.97
CA PRO A 314 23.20 27.71 18.00
C PRO A 314 24.04 26.51 18.45
N ASP A 315 24.40 26.43 19.73
CA ASP A 315 25.22 25.32 20.26
C ASP A 315 24.45 24.00 20.24
N ALA A 316 23.18 24.04 20.64
CA ALA A 316 22.31 22.86 20.61
C ALA A 316 22.01 22.42 19.15
N TYR A 317 21.85 23.37 18.22
CA TYR A 317 21.70 23.07 16.80
C TYR A 317 22.97 22.42 16.21
N ALA A 318 24.15 22.93 16.52
CA ALA A 318 25.42 22.34 16.07
C ALA A 318 25.60 20.92 16.59
N GLU A 319 25.26 20.66 17.86
CA GLU A 319 25.28 19.32 18.45
C GLU A 319 24.25 18.39 17.81
N LEU A 320 23.01 18.85 17.56
CA LEU A 320 21.99 18.08 16.86
C LEU A 320 22.45 17.70 15.45
N THR A 321 23.09 18.64 14.73
CA THR A 321 23.65 18.40 13.40
C THR A 321 24.76 17.35 13.42
N ARG A 322 25.61 17.36 14.45
CA ARG A 322 26.62 16.31 14.65
C ARG A 322 25.97 14.95 14.90
N ILE A 323 24.98 14.90 15.77
CA ILE A 323 24.29 13.66 16.18
C ILE A 323 23.57 13.05 14.99
N TYR A 324 22.88 13.85 14.15
CA TYR A 324 22.17 13.28 13.00
C TYR A 324 23.12 12.53 12.05
N GLY A 325 24.33 13.09 11.84
CA GLY A 325 25.35 12.43 11.01
C GLY A 325 25.84 11.11 11.61
N VAL A 326 25.99 11.05 12.95
CA VAL A 326 26.35 9.81 13.67
C VAL A 326 25.27 8.76 13.52
N LEU A 327 24.02 9.13 13.76
CA LEU A 327 22.88 8.19 13.74
C LEU A 327 22.58 7.66 12.34
N GLU A 328 22.55 8.53 11.31
CA GLU A 328 22.32 8.10 9.93
C GLU A 328 23.41 7.13 9.46
N LYS A 329 24.67 7.40 9.79
CA LYS A 329 25.79 6.52 9.46
C LYS A 329 25.72 5.19 10.24
N HIS A 330 25.39 5.25 11.52
CA HIS A 330 25.31 4.05 12.38
C HIS A 330 24.18 3.11 11.95
N TYR A 331 22.95 3.65 11.78
CA TYR A 331 21.79 2.87 11.36
C TYR A 331 21.75 2.61 9.84
N ARG A 332 22.60 3.29 9.08
CA ARG A 332 22.66 3.19 7.62
C ARG A 332 21.31 3.48 6.97
N ASP A 333 20.51 4.35 7.62
CA ASP A 333 19.18 4.75 7.20
C ASP A 333 18.79 6.10 7.79
N MET A 334 17.81 6.77 7.14
CA MET A 334 17.20 7.99 7.64
C MET A 334 16.58 7.76 9.02
N GLN A 335 16.83 8.68 9.94
CA GLN A 335 16.33 8.62 11.31
C GLN A 335 15.32 9.73 11.59
N ASP A 336 14.33 9.40 12.39
CA ASP A 336 13.36 10.28 13.05
C ASP A 336 13.82 10.45 14.51
N LEU A 337 13.99 11.68 14.96
CA LEU A 337 14.61 12.06 16.21
C LEU A 337 13.64 12.87 17.07
N GLU A 338 13.56 12.56 18.36
CA GLU A 338 12.94 13.41 19.36
C GLU A 338 14.03 13.95 20.29
N PHE A 339 14.01 15.25 20.54
CA PHE A 339 15.02 15.90 21.37
C PHE A 339 14.41 16.99 22.29
N THR A 340 15.13 17.27 23.36
CA THR A 340 14.84 18.41 24.27
C THR A 340 16.12 19.18 24.52
N VAL A 341 16.04 20.49 24.55
CA VAL A 341 17.10 21.39 25.01
C VAL A 341 16.70 21.90 26.39
N GLU A 342 17.49 21.57 27.40
CA GLU A 342 17.34 22.09 28.77
C GLU A 342 18.47 23.05 29.07
N GLN A 343 18.18 24.33 29.19
CA GLN A 343 19.15 25.37 29.50
C GLN A 343 20.42 25.30 28.61
N ASN A 344 20.20 25.38 27.30
CA ASN A 344 21.19 25.24 26.20
C ASN A 344 21.85 23.85 26.05
N ARG A 345 21.52 22.87 26.85
CA ARG A 345 22.04 21.50 26.74
C ARG A 345 21.07 20.60 25.97
N LEU A 346 21.54 20.02 24.88
CA LEU A 346 20.75 19.07 24.07
C LEU A 346 20.65 17.68 24.74
N TRP A 347 19.49 17.09 24.65
CA TRP A 347 19.20 15.72 25.08
C TRP A 347 18.40 14.96 24.00
N MET A 348 18.84 13.74 23.68
CA MET A 348 18.14 12.86 22.77
C MET A 348 17.16 11.96 23.52
N LEU A 349 15.89 11.97 23.11
CA LEU A 349 14.82 11.22 23.78
C LEU A 349 14.41 9.97 23.02
N GLN A 350 14.56 9.97 21.69
CA GLN A 350 14.20 8.85 20.83
C GLN A 350 14.91 8.94 19.50
N THR A 351 15.24 7.78 18.94
CA THR A 351 15.57 7.61 17.53
C THR A 351 14.83 6.40 16.97
N ARG A 352 14.39 6.51 15.72
CA ARG A 352 13.76 5.39 14.99
C ARG A 352 13.97 5.58 13.49
N SER A 353 13.79 4.50 12.71
CA SER A 353 13.72 4.61 11.26
C SER A 353 12.56 5.53 10.86
N GLY A 354 12.85 6.58 10.11
CA GLY A 354 11.88 7.61 9.76
C GLY A 354 10.81 7.10 8.81
N LYS A 355 9.53 7.34 9.14
CA LYS A 355 8.44 7.15 8.19
C LYS A 355 8.59 8.14 7.05
N ARG A 356 8.35 7.70 5.82
CA ARG A 356 8.62 8.48 4.62
C ARG A 356 7.66 8.15 3.49
N THR A 357 7.50 9.08 2.55
CA THR A 357 6.73 8.84 1.33
C THR A 357 7.45 7.86 0.40
N ALA A 358 6.75 7.29 -0.57
CA ALA A 358 7.36 6.43 -1.60
C ALA A 358 8.46 7.15 -2.38
N LYS A 359 8.25 8.43 -2.73
CA LYS A 359 9.25 9.28 -3.40
C LYS A 359 10.51 9.44 -2.56
N ALA A 360 10.35 9.73 -1.27
CA ALA A 360 11.46 9.87 -0.35
C ALA A 360 12.19 8.53 -0.14
N ALA A 361 11.47 7.41 0.02
CA ALA A 361 12.05 6.08 0.18
C ALA A 361 12.95 5.70 -0.99
N LEU A 362 12.46 5.93 -2.21
CA LEU A 362 13.20 5.70 -3.45
C LEU A 362 14.50 6.51 -3.50
N ARG A 363 14.38 7.83 -3.31
CA ARG A 363 15.54 8.74 -3.35
C ARG A 363 16.56 8.39 -2.27
N ILE A 364 16.11 8.17 -1.03
CA ILE A 364 17.00 7.84 0.11
C ILE A 364 17.74 6.54 -0.16
N ALA A 365 17.07 5.49 -0.65
CA ALA A 365 17.72 4.22 -0.95
C ALA A 365 18.84 4.36 -2.00
N VAL A 366 18.57 5.11 -3.08
CA VAL A 366 19.56 5.36 -4.13
C VAL A 366 20.73 6.23 -3.63
N GLU A 367 20.43 7.32 -2.90
CA GLU A 367 21.47 8.20 -2.37
C GLU A 367 22.35 7.49 -1.35
N LEU A 368 21.78 6.70 -0.41
CA LEU A 368 22.56 5.92 0.57
C LEU A 368 23.51 4.92 -0.11
N ALA A 369 23.07 4.29 -1.21
CA ALA A 369 23.93 3.40 -1.98
C ALA A 369 25.05 4.18 -2.70
N ASN A 370 24.74 5.31 -3.30
CA ASN A 370 25.75 6.17 -3.95
C ASN A 370 26.74 6.76 -2.96
N GLU A 371 26.35 7.00 -1.71
CA GLU A 371 27.21 7.42 -0.61
C GLU A 371 28.06 6.28 -0.03
N GLY A 372 27.85 5.03 -0.45
CA GLY A 372 28.55 3.86 0.04
C GLY A 372 28.14 3.41 1.45
N LEU A 373 27.01 3.92 1.97
CA LEU A 373 26.48 3.49 3.26
C LEU A 373 25.78 2.13 3.19
N ILE A 374 25.16 1.81 2.04
CA ILE A 374 24.53 0.53 1.77
C ILE A 374 24.95 0.01 0.40
N THR A 375 24.74 -1.27 0.11
CA THR A 375 24.95 -1.81 -1.23
C THR A 375 23.77 -1.50 -2.16
N ARG A 376 23.96 -1.70 -3.47
CA ARG A 376 22.88 -1.53 -4.44
C ARG A 376 21.78 -2.58 -4.21
N GLU A 377 22.16 -3.80 -3.85
CA GLU A 377 21.24 -4.87 -3.51
C GLU A 377 20.42 -4.51 -2.27
N GLU A 378 21.05 -3.96 -1.23
CA GLU A 378 20.33 -3.45 -0.07
C GLU A 378 19.34 -2.34 -0.46
N ALA A 379 19.73 -1.41 -1.33
CA ALA A 379 18.83 -0.36 -1.80
C ALA A 379 17.60 -0.93 -2.52
N VAL A 380 17.80 -1.92 -3.40
CA VAL A 380 16.71 -2.63 -4.07
C VAL A 380 15.76 -3.29 -3.06
N THR A 381 16.28 -3.85 -1.98
CA THR A 381 15.45 -4.52 -0.96
C THR A 381 14.71 -3.56 -0.01
N ARG A 382 15.09 -2.29 0.05
CA ARG A 382 14.53 -1.31 1.00
C ARG A 382 13.28 -0.60 0.50
N VAL A 383 13.06 -0.55 -0.81
CA VAL A 383 11.90 0.11 -1.39
C VAL A 383 10.76 -0.90 -1.51
N ASP A 384 9.59 -0.54 -0.99
CA ASP A 384 8.39 -1.36 -1.14
C ASP A 384 7.91 -1.33 -2.60
N PRO A 385 7.85 -2.47 -3.31
CA PRO A 385 7.38 -2.50 -4.69
C PRO A 385 5.95 -1.95 -4.85
N ALA A 386 5.05 -2.23 -3.91
CA ALA A 386 3.67 -1.75 -3.95
C ALA A 386 3.59 -0.21 -3.84
N ALA A 387 4.52 0.41 -3.11
CA ALA A 387 4.56 1.86 -2.98
C ALA A 387 4.91 2.59 -4.30
N LEU A 388 5.51 1.89 -5.27
CA LEU A 388 5.80 2.48 -6.58
C LEU A 388 4.52 2.89 -7.35
N ASP A 389 3.38 2.26 -7.08
CA ASP A 389 2.09 2.65 -7.67
C ASP A 389 1.81 4.16 -7.47
N GLN A 390 2.17 4.70 -6.31
CA GLN A 390 1.98 6.13 -6.02
C GLN A 390 2.82 7.06 -6.90
N LEU A 391 3.90 6.55 -7.49
CA LEU A 391 4.80 7.32 -8.36
C LEU A 391 4.41 7.24 -9.84
N LEU A 392 3.52 6.33 -10.19
CA LEU A 392 3.14 6.03 -11.57
C LEU A 392 1.81 6.69 -11.98
N HIS A 393 1.05 7.19 -11.01
CA HIS A 393 -0.28 7.75 -11.23
C HIS A 393 -0.43 9.16 -10.66
N PRO A 394 -1.29 10.03 -11.25
CA PRO A 394 -1.65 11.31 -10.65
C PRO A 394 -2.22 11.11 -9.24
N THR A 395 -1.90 11.99 -8.33
CA THR A 395 -2.37 11.96 -6.95
C THR A 395 -2.99 13.29 -6.55
N ILE A 396 -3.88 13.27 -5.57
CA ILE A 396 -4.47 14.50 -5.05
C ILE A 396 -3.42 15.31 -4.28
N ASP A 397 -3.33 16.60 -4.56
CA ASP A 397 -2.48 17.52 -3.79
C ASP A 397 -2.85 17.43 -2.29
N PRO A 398 -1.89 17.11 -1.41
CA PRO A 398 -2.14 17.03 0.03
C PRO A 398 -2.72 18.31 0.64
N LYS A 399 -2.49 19.46 0.01
CA LYS A 399 -2.99 20.78 0.45
C LYS A 399 -4.38 21.11 -0.11
N ALA A 400 -4.92 20.30 -1.03
CA ALA A 400 -6.23 20.55 -1.61
C ALA A 400 -7.35 20.34 -0.58
N GLU A 401 -8.33 21.24 -0.58
CA GLU A 401 -9.56 21.02 0.17
C GLU A 401 -10.32 19.82 -0.41
N ARG A 402 -10.80 18.94 0.47
CA ARG A 402 -11.49 17.71 0.11
C ARG A 402 -12.84 17.64 0.79
N LYS A 403 -13.88 17.41 0.00
CA LYS A 403 -15.20 17.06 0.52
C LYS A 403 -15.56 15.67 0.02
N VAL A 404 -15.46 14.68 0.91
CA VAL A 404 -15.79 13.29 0.61
C VAL A 404 -17.30 13.13 0.52
N LEU A 405 -17.79 12.61 -0.60
CA LEU A 405 -19.19 12.28 -0.84
C LEU A 405 -19.50 10.82 -0.52
N ALA A 406 -18.61 9.93 -0.90
CA ALA A 406 -18.73 8.50 -0.68
C ALA A 406 -17.36 7.84 -0.61
N THR A 407 -17.32 6.61 -0.12
CA THR A 407 -16.14 5.76 -0.12
C THR A 407 -16.51 4.40 -0.70
N GLY A 408 -15.67 3.90 -1.58
CA GLY A 408 -15.71 2.55 -2.14
C GLY A 408 -14.37 1.85 -1.95
N LEU A 409 -14.10 0.84 -2.75
CA LEU A 409 -12.83 0.11 -2.75
C LEU A 409 -11.80 0.84 -3.63
N PRO A 410 -10.53 0.93 -3.20
CA PRO A 410 -9.44 1.50 -3.98
C PRO A 410 -9.02 0.52 -5.09
N ALA A 411 -9.83 0.46 -6.14
CA ALA A 411 -9.76 -0.59 -7.16
C ALA A 411 -8.62 -0.43 -8.17
N SER A 412 -8.27 0.82 -8.52
CA SER A 412 -7.11 1.13 -9.36
C SER A 412 -6.51 2.46 -8.91
N PRO A 413 -5.19 2.55 -8.68
CA PRO A 413 -4.55 3.69 -8.05
C PRO A 413 -4.60 4.96 -8.91
N GLY A 414 -4.33 6.09 -8.25
CA GLY A 414 -4.33 7.42 -8.85
C GLY A 414 -5.60 8.21 -8.56
N ALA A 415 -5.61 9.46 -9.01
CA ALA A 415 -6.76 10.35 -8.90
C ALA A 415 -7.12 10.94 -10.26
N ALA A 416 -8.41 11.14 -10.49
CA ALA A 416 -8.91 11.77 -11.72
C ALA A 416 -10.11 12.67 -11.43
N THR A 417 -10.15 13.80 -12.13
CA THR A 417 -11.28 14.73 -12.11
C THR A 417 -11.93 14.79 -13.49
N GLY A 418 -13.24 14.73 -13.56
CA GLY A 418 -13.97 14.86 -14.82
C GLY A 418 -15.46 15.08 -14.62
N GLU A 419 -16.13 15.28 -15.73
CA GLU A 419 -17.58 15.42 -15.80
C GLU A 419 -18.24 14.03 -15.75
N ILE A 420 -19.33 13.91 -15.01
CA ILE A 420 -20.07 12.67 -14.89
C ILE A 420 -20.69 12.28 -16.22
N VAL A 421 -20.46 11.03 -16.64
CA VAL A 421 -21.19 10.38 -17.75
C VAL A 421 -21.67 9.00 -17.30
N PHE A 422 -22.81 8.57 -17.82
CA PHE A 422 -23.47 7.33 -17.39
C PHE A 422 -23.41 6.22 -18.44
N SER A 423 -22.88 6.49 -19.63
CA SER A 423 -22.69 5.49 -20.66
C SER A 423 -21.31 5.56 -21.29
N ALA A 424 -20.87 4.45 -21.88
CA ALA A 424 -19.61 4.35 -22.57
C ALA A 424 -19.57 5.25 -23.81
N ASP A 425 -20.67 5.29 -24.57
CA ASP A 425 -20.80 6.11 -25.77
C ASP A 425 -20.74 7.61 -25.46
N GLU A 426 -21.38 8.07 -24.36
CA GLU A 426 -21.25 9.46 -23.91
C GLU A 426 -19.80 9.80 -23.53
N ALA A 427 -19.11 8.88 -22.87
CA ALA A 427 -17.71 9.07 -22.50
C ALA A 427 -16.84 9.29 -23.75
N GLU A 428 -17.00 8.48 -24.76
CA GLU A 428 -16.27 8.60 -26.02
C GLU A 428 -16.63 9.89 -26.78
N ALA A 429 -17.91 10.19 -26.92
CA ALA A 429 -18.39 11.42 -27.60
C ALA A 429 -17.88 12.70 -26.92
N MET A 430 -17.86 12.74 -25.59
CA MET A 430 -17.34 13.88 -24.83
C MET A 430 -15.82 13.97 -24.90
N LYS A 431 -15.11 12.83 -24.88
CA LYS A 431 -13.66 12.78 -25.09
C LYS A 431 -13.27 13.32 -26.45
N ALA A 432 -14.01 12.98 -27.50
CA ALA A 432 -13.80 13.51 -28.86
C ALA A 432 -13.93 15.05 -28.94
N GLN A 433 -14.69 15.66 -28.02
CA GLN A 433 -14.81 17.12 -27.86
C GLN A 433 -13.71 17.72 -26.96
N GLY A 434 -12.73 16.91 -26.49
CA GLY A 434 -11.64 17.34 -25.60
C GLY A 434 -12.07 17.51 -24.13
N ARG A 435 -13.24 16.99 -23.74
CA ARG A 435 -13.74 17.04 -22.36
C ARG A 435 -13.18 15.88 -21.56
N LYS A 436 -12.91 16.11 -20.26
CA LYS A 436 -12.48 15.11 -19.30
C LYS A 436 -13.70 14.56 -18.58
N VAL A 437 -13.89 13.24 -18.58
CA VAL A 437 -15.07 12.60 -18.02
C VAL A 437 -14.72 11.51 -17.00
N ILE A 438 -15.63 11.30 -16.05
CA ILE A 438 -15.65 10.14 -15.14
C ILE A 438 -16.82 9.26 -15.56
N LEU A 439 -16.52 8.02 -15.93
CA LEU A 439 -17.54 7.03 -16.26
C LEU A 439 -18.14 6.46 -14.98
N VAL A 440 -19.41 6.70 -14.77
CA VAL A 440 -20.15 6.29 -13.57
C VAL A 440 -21.19 5.22 -13.95
N ARG A 441 -20.97 3.99 -13.44
CA ARG A 441 -21.83 2.83 -13.75
C ARG A 441 -22.27 2.13 -12.47
N ALA A 442 -23.34 1.34 -12.54
CA ALA A 442 -23.64 0.38 -11.46
C ALA A 442 -22.54 -0.68 -11.39
N GLU A 443 -22.19 -1.24 -12.54
CA GLU A 443 -21.08 -2.13 -12.81
C GLU A 443 -20.67 -1.94 -14.27
N THR A 444 -19.46 -2.32 -14.67
CA THR A 444 -19.03 -2.29 -16.07
C THR A 444 -19.00 -3.69 -16.64
N SER A 445 -19.26 -3.79 -17.93
CA SER A 445 -19.17 -5.01 -18.75
C SER A 445 -18.08 -4.85 -19.84
N PRO A 446 -17.71 -5.92 -20.56
CA PRO A 446 -16.78 -5.80 -21.68
C PRO A 446 -17.21 -4.80 -22.75
N GLU A 447 -18.50 -4.55 -22.88
CA GLU A 447 -19.05 -3.55 -23.82
C GLU A 447 -18.71 -2.10 -23.42
N ASP A 448 -18.44 -1.84 -22.14
CA ASP A 448 -18.07 -0.50 -21.66
C ASP A 448 -16.60 -0.14 -21.93
N ILE A 449 -15.82 -1.02 -22.55
CA ILE A 449 -14.34 -0.88 -22.64
C ILE A 449 -13.91 0.40 -23.37
N HIS A 450 -14.60 0.79 -24.43
CA HIS A 450 -14.34 2.02 -25.18
C HIS A 450 -14.58 3.27 -24.33
N GLY A 451 -15.67 3.28 -23.54
CA GLY A 451 -15.95 4.36 -22.59
C GLY A 451 -14.98 4.39 -21.42
N MET A 452 -14.53 3.24 -20.93
CA MET A 452 -13.48 3.15 -19.92
C MET A 452 -12.15 3.70 -20.44
N HIS A 453 -11.82 3.46 -21.70
CA HIS A 453 -10.65 4.05 -22.36
C HIS A 453 -10.79 5.57 -22.53
N ALA A 454 -11.97 6.06 -22.87
CA ALA A 454 -12.24 7.47 -23.04
C ALA A 454 -12.19 8.24 -21.71
N ALA A 455 -12.70 7.67 -20.63
CA ALA A 455 -12.78 8.30 -19.32
C ALA A 455 -11.40 8.56 -18.70
N GLU A 456 -11.29 9.62 -17.88
CA GLU A 456 -10.11 9.87 -17.03
C GLU A 456 -10.12 8.98 -15.77
N GLY A 457 -11.29 8.57 -15.30
CA GLY A 457 -11.47 7.68 -14.16
C GLY A 457 -12.79 6.95 -14.20
N ILE A 458 -12.88 5.86 -13.46
CA ILE A 458 -14.04 4.96 -13.40
C ILE A 458 -14.59 4.91 -11.97
N LEU A 459 -15.92 4.97 -11.86
CA LEU A 459 -16.65 4.86 -10.60
C LEU A 459 -17.79 3.87 -10.75
N THR A 460 -17.79 2.83 -9.89
CA THR A 460 -18.92 1.88 -9.85
C THR A 460 -19.57 1.81 -8.48
N THR A 461 -20.89 1.62 -8.46
CA THR A 461 -21.64 1.47 -7.21
C THR A 461 -21.58 0.04 -6.68
N ARG A 462 -21.27 -0.93 -7.53
CA ARG A 462 -21.10 -2.36 -7.23
C ARG A 462 -19.76 -2.85 -7.72
N GLY A 463 -19.38 -4.02 -7.29
CA GLY A 463 -18.16 -4.70 -7.69
C GLY A 463 -17.08 -4.67 -6.62
N GLY A 464 -16.21 -5.68 -6.63
CA GLY A 464 -15.06 -5.85 -5.75
C GLY A 464 -13.75 -5.44 -6.42
N MET A 465 -12.64 -5.72 -5.75
CA MET A 465 -11.27 -5.46 -6.25
C MET A 465 -10.94 -6.26 -7.54
N THR A 466 -11.71 -7.27 -7.84
CA THR A 466 -11.54 -8.19 -8.98
C THR A 466 -12.65 -8.08 -10.02
N SER A 467 -13.57 -7.11 -9.84
CA SER A 467 -14.62 -6.84 -10.83
C SER A 467 -14.03 -6.41 -12.18
N HIS A 468 -14.81 -6.51 -13.24
CA HIS A 468 -14.41 -6.06 -14.58
C HIS A 468 -13.89 -4.61 -14.55
N ALA A 469 -14.63 -3.69 -13.89
CA ALA A 469 -14.20 -2.30 -13.71
C ALA A 469 -12.80 -2.19 -13.10
N ALA A 470 -12.55 -2.91 -12.01
CA ALA A 470 -11.29 -2.87 -11.28
C ALA A 470 -10.11 -3.41 -12.11
N VAL A 471 -10.30 -4.55 -12.76
CA VAL A 471 -9.25 -5.23 -13.54
C VAL A 471 -8.89 -4.43 -14.78
N VAL A 472 -9.90 -4.00 -15.54
CA VAL A 472 -9.69 -3.25 -16.79
C VAL A 472 -9.11 -1.86 -16.50
N ALA A 473 -9.61 -1.16 -15.47
CA ALA A 473 -9.06 0.15 -15.08
C ALA A 473 -7.58 0.06 -14.69
N ARG A 474 -7.19 -0.97 -13.92
CA ARG A 474 -5.77 -1.24 -13.62
C ARG A 474 -4.95 -1.53 -14.85
N GLY A 475 -5.49 -2.32 -15.78
CA GLY A 475 -4.84 -2.58 -17.06
C GLY A 475 -4.57 -1.31 -17.85
N MET A 476 -5.53 -0.40 -17.86
CA MET A 476 -5.45 0.90 -18.57
C MET A 476 -4.69 1.99 -17.79
N GLY A 477 -4.31 1.75 -16.52
CA GLY A 477 -3.74 2.78 -15.65
C GLY A 477 -4.71 3.91 -15.31
N LYS A 478 -6.00 3.65 -15.31
CA LYS A 478 -7.05 4.62 -14.98
C LYS A 478 -7.43 4.51 -13.52
N PRO A 479 -7.55 5.63 -12.78
CA PRO A 479 -8.07 5.61 -11.42
C PRO A 479 -9.46 4.99 -11.36
N CYS A 480 -9.69 4.10 -10.40
CA CYS A 480 -10.98 3.45 -10.23
C CYS A 480 -11.37 3.33 -8.77
N VAL A 481 -12.58 3.76 -8.47
CA VAL A 481 -13.27 3.48 -7.20
C VAL A 481 -14.42 2.52 -7.50
N SER A 482 -14.38 1.32 -6.93
CA SER A 482 -15.37 0.27 -7.15
C SER A 482 -16.21 0.03 -5.90
N GLY A 483 -17.47 -0.40 -6.07
CA GLY A 483 -18.31 -0.77 -4.94
C GLY A 483 -18.69 0.38 -4.01
N ALA A 484 -18.82 1.59 -4.52
CA ALA A 484 -19.27 2.76 -3.74
C ALA A 484 -20.79 2.71 -3.48
N GLY A 485 -21.24 1.78 -2.65
CA GLY A 485 -22.65 1.42 -2.43
C GLY A 485 -23.53 2.53 -1.83
N ALA A 486 -22.95 3.63 -1.35
CA ALA A 486 -23.70 4.81 -0.92
C ALA A 486 -24.24 5.63 -2.09
N LEU A 487 -23.73 5.42 -3.30
CA LEU A 487 -24.14 6.07 -4.52
C LEU A 487 -25.34 5.36 -5.16
N ARG A 488 -26.29 6.12 -5.71
CA ARG A 488 -27.44 5.58 -6.45
C ARG A 488 -27.53 6.25 -7.81
N ILE A 489 -27.54 5.45 -8.87
CA ILE A 489 -27.66 5.89 -10.25
C ILE A 489 -29.09 5.70 -10.71
N ASP A 490 -29.66 6.72 -11.34
CA ASP A 490 -30.88 6.65 -12.12
C ASP A 490 -30.55 6.94 -13.59
N TYR A 491 -30.43 5.90 -14.39
CA TYR A 491 -30.07 6.00 -15.80
C TYR A 491 -31.15 6.73 -16.63
N ALA A 492 -32.44 6.58 -16.27
CA ALA A 492 -33.54 7.22 -16.99
C ALA A 492 -33.55 8.74 -16.75
N ALA A 493 -33.25 9.15 -15.54
CA ALA A 493 -33.15 10.55 -15.16
C ALA A 493 -31.77 11.16 -15.45
N GLY A 494 -30.75 10.35 -15.74
CA GLY A 494 -29.36 10.77 -15.92
C GLY A 494 -28.79 11.41 -14.65
N THR A 495 -29.02 10.77 -13.48
CA THR A 495 -28.64 11.36 -12.18
C THR A 495 -27.92 10.37 -11.27
N LEU A 496 -27.02 10.92 -10.46
CA LEU A 496 -26.32 10.24 -9.36
C LEU A 496 -26.73 10.90 -8.03
N THR A 497 -27.24 10.12 -7.11
CA THR A 497 -27.64 10.60 -5.79
C THR A 497 -26.72 10.05 -4.69
N VAL A 498 -26.25 10.93 -3.81
CA VAL A 498 -25.42 10.58 -2.64
C VAL A 498 -25.68 11.57 -1.51
N ALA A 499 -25.85 11.08 -0.28
CA ALA A 499 -26.05 11.89 0.93
C ALA A 499 -27.13 12.99 0.76
N GLY A 500 -28.21 12.69 0.02
CA GLY A 500 -29.30 13.64 -0.26
C GLY A 500 -29.00 14.69 -1.33
N GLN A 501 -27.81 14.67 -1.93
CA GLN A 501 -27.44 15.54 -3.05
C GLN A 501 -27.62 14.82 -4.37
N VAL A 502 -28.10 15.50 -5.40
CA VAL A 502 -28.32 14.97 -6.74
C VAL A 502 -27.34 15.64 -7.72
N PHE A 503 -26.58 14.80 -8.44
CA PHE A 503 -25.66 15.21 -9.48
C PHE A 503 -26.20 14.75 -10.84
N LYS A 504 -25.98 15.53 -11.88
CA LYS A 504 -26.39 15.22 -13.25
C LYS A 504 -25.18 14.96 -14.16
N ALA A 505 -25.45 14.40 -15.33
CA ALA A 505 -24.45 14.34 -16.37
C ALA A 505 -23.86 15.74 -16.66
N GLY A 506 -22.53 15.83 -16.71
CA GLY A 506 -21.79 17.08 -16.84
C GLY A 506 -21.38 17.78 -15.54
N ASP A 507 -21.89 17.36 -14.38
CA ASP A 507 -21.37 17.82 -13.09
C ASP A 507 -19.99 17.21 -12.82
N PHE A 508 -19.13 17.92 -12.10
CA PHE A 508 -17.76 17.45 -11.83
C PHE A 508 -17.66 16.61 -10.56
N LEU A 509 -16.96 15.48 -10.68
CA LEU A 509 -16.48 14.67 -9.55
C LEU A 509 -14.98 14.43 -9.66
N THR A 510 -14.37 14.16 -8.52
CA THR A 510 -13.01 13.62 -8.45
C THR A 510 -13.06 12.23 -7.80
N VAL A 511 -12.41 11.25 -8.42
CA VAL A 511 -12.22 9.91 -7.86
C VAL A 511 -10.77 9.74 -7.44
N ASP A 512 -10.56 9.24 -6.22
CA ASP A 512 -9.25 8.85 -5.71
C ASP A 512 -9.21 7.33 -5.57
N GLY A 513 -8.70 6.70 -6.61
CA GLY A 513 -8.58 5.25 -6.66
C GLY A 513 -7.51 4.69 -5.73
N SER A 514 -6.64 5.52 -5.16
CA SER A 514 -5.65 5.11 -4.16
C SER A 514 -6.26 4.95 -2.76
N THR A 515 -7.26 5.75 -2.44
CA THR A 515 -7.93 5.74 -1.12
C THR A 515 -9.37 5.22 -1.17
N GLY A 516 -9.94 5.05 -2.35
CA GLY A 516 -11.34 4.68 -2.56
C GLY A 516 -12.33 5.84 -2.34
N GLN A 517 -11.87 7.07 -2.30
CA GLN A 517 -12.72 8.23 -2.04
C GLN A 517 -13.34 8.80 -3.31
N VAL A 518 -14.61 9.21 -3.21
CA VAL A 518 -15.31 10.01 -4.21
C VAL A 518 -15.49 11.41 -3.65
N LEU A 519 -14.96 12.41 -4.34
CA LEU A 519 -14.87 13.78 -3.85
C LEU A 519 -15.75 14.72 -4.68
N LEU A 520 -16.29 15.75 -4.03
CA LEU A 520 -17.10 16.78 -4.67
C LEU A 520 -16.26 17.67 -5.59
N GLY A 521 -16.70 17.82 -6.84
CA GLY A 521 -16.18 18.80 -7.77
C GLY A 521 -14.75 18.52 -8.25
N LYS A 522 -14.05 19.59 -8.62
CA LYS A 522 -12.66 19.55 -9.08
C LYS A 522 -11.72 19.69 -7.90
N VAL A 523 -10.78 18.75 -7.77
CA VAL A 523 -9.74 18.78 -6.74
C VAL A 523 -8.37 18.86 -7.41
N ASN A 524 -7.48 19.69 -6.89
CA ASN A 524 -6.12 19.84 -7.45
C ASN A 524 -5.34 18.54 -7.31
N MET A 525 -4.62 18.19 -8.38
CA MET A 525 -3.82 16.98 -8.48
C MET A 525 -2.37 17.29 -8.81
N ILE A 526 -1.49 16.36 -8.44
CA ILE A 526 -0.06 16.36 -8.78
C ILE A 526 0.16 15.27 -9.82
N GLU A 527 0.71 15.64 -10.96
CA GLU A 527 1.07 14.68 -12.02
C GLU A 527 2.27 13.82 -11.62
N PRO A 528 2.34 12.55 -12.05
CA PRO A 528 3.45 11.66 -11.75
C PRO A 528 4.72 12.14 -12.44
N GLU A 529 5.79 12.29 -11.68
CA GLU A 529 7.12 12.63 -12.17
C GLU A 529 8.10 11.51 -11.81
N LEU A 530 8.54 10.77 -12.83
CA LEU A 530 9.55 9.72 -12.65
C LEU A 530 10.93 10.35 -12.53
N SER A 531 11.52 10.29 -11.36
CA SER A 531 12.85 10.85 -11.07
C SER A 531 13.98 10.02 -11.71
N GLY A 532 15.17 10.62 -11.79
CA GLY A 532 16.38 9.91 -12.22
C GLY A 532 16.73 8.73 -11.29
N GLU A 533 16.39 8.85 -10.00
CA GLU A 533 16.57 7.78 -9.01
C GLU A 533 15.69 6.57 -9.28
N PHE A 534 14.48 6.79 -9.84
CA PHE A 534 13.61 5.68 -10.27
C PHE A 534 14.30 4.84 -11.37
N GLY A 535 14.85 5.49 -12.41
CA GLY A 535 15.59 4.81 -13.46
C GLY A 535 16.82 4.07 -12.94
N THR A 536 17.52 4.68 -11.98
CA THR A 536 18.69 4.09 -11.33
C THR A 536 18.33 2.84 -10.54
N LEU A 537 17.28 2.89 -9.70
CA LEU A 537 16.83 1.72 -8.93
C LEU A 537 16.36 0.59 -9.84
N MET A 538 15.60 0.92 -10.90
CA MET A 538 15.13 -0.08 -11.87
C MET A 538 16.30 -0.77 -12.61
N SER A 539 17.33 -0.02 -12.96
CA SER A 539 18.54 -0.58 -13.56
C SER A 539 19.27 -1.56 -12.62
N TRP A 540 19.33 -1.23 -11.32
CA TRP A 540 19.92 -2.14 -10.33
C TRP A 540 19.05 -3.39 -10.13
N ALA A 541 17.74 -3.23 -10.10
CA ALA A 541 16.79 -4.35 -10.01
C ALA A 541 16.93 -5.29 -11.19
N ASP A 542 17.01 -4.77 -12.42
CA ASP A 542 17.21 -5.61 -13.62
C ASP A 542 18.53 -6.38 -13.63
N GLY A 543 19.56 -5.85 -12.97
CA GLY A 543 20.86 -6.50 -12.86
C GLY A 543 20.87 -7.73 -11.95
N VAL A 544 19.88 -7.91 -11.08
CA VAL A 544 19.84 -8.99 -10.08
C VAL A 544 18.66 -9.95 -10.24
N ARG A 545 17.57 -9.55 -10.90
CA ARG A 545 16.40 -10.42 -11.09
C ARG A 545 16.73 -11.57 -12.06
N ARG A 546 16.10 -12.72 -11.84
CA ARG A 546 16.12 -13.88 -12.73
C ARG A 546 14.86 -13.94 -13.60
N LEU A 547 13.70 -13.67 -13.02
CA LEU A 547 12.43 -13.65 -13.74
C LEU A 547 12.41 -12.55 -14.80
N ASP A 548 12.05 -12.88 -16.03
CA ASP A 548 11.66 -11.89 -17.03
C ASP A 548 10.33 -11.25 -16.65
N VAL A 549 10.14 -10.00 -17.04
CA VAL A 549 8.89 -9.26 -16.80
C VAL A 549 8.27 -8.89 -18.13
N ARG A 550 7.15 -9.53 -18.43
CA ARG A 550 6.32 -9.26 -19.61
C ARG A 550 5.07 -8.46 -19.22
N THR A 551 4.34 -8.02 -20.21
CA THR A 551 3.09 -7.27 -20.00
C THR A 551 1.88 -8.00 -20.58
N ASN A 552 0.70 -7.74 -19.97
CA ASN A 552 -0.60 -8.02 -20.58
C ASN A 552 -1.00 -6.76 -21.35
N ALA A 553 -1.01 -6.82 -22.66
CA ALA A 553 -1.31 -5.68 -23.54
C ALA A 553 -2.10 -6.14 -24.75
N ASP A 554 -3.23 -5.50 -24.96
CA ASP A 554 -4.19 -5.83 -26.02
C ASP A 554 -4.23 -4.74 -27.11
N THR A 555 -3.70 -3.56 -26.81
CA THR A 555 -3.68 -2.40 -27.72
C THR A 555 -2.26 -1.88 -27.96
N PRO A 556 -2.02 -1.19 -29.08
CA PRO A 556 -0.76 -0.49 -29.33
C PRO A 556 -0.39 0.53 -28.24
N ALA A 557 -1.38 1.20 -27.65
CA ALA A 557 -1.16 2.16 -26.57
C ALA A 557 -0.59 1.47 -25.32
N ASP A 558 -1.19 0.35 -24.89
CA ASP A 558 -0.73 -0.44 -23.77
C ASP A 558 0.71 -0.96 -23.98
N ALA A 559 0.98 -1.46 -25.19
CA ALA A 559 2.29 -1.95 -25.56
C ALA A 559 3.37 -0.87 -25.46
N ARG A 560 3.09 0.37 -25.93
CA ARG A 560 4.02 1.51 -25.82
C ARG A 560 4.28 1.90 -24.38
N VAL A 561 3.25 1.95 -23.53
CA VAL A 561 3.39 2.23 -22.10
C VAL A 561 4.24 1.17 -21.43
N ALA A 562 3.97 -0.10 -21.71
CA ALA A 562 4.72 -1.21 -21.15
C ALA A 562 6.21 -1.19 -21.53
N ILE A 563 6.53 -0.91 -22.79
CA ILE A 563 7.92 -0.74 -23.26
C ILE A 563 8.61 0.41 -22.53
N LYS A 564 7.91 1.54 -22.35
CA LYS A 564 8.42 2.68 -21.58
C LYS A 564 8.76 2.28 -20.13
N PHE A 565 7.99 1.39 -19.53
CA PHE A 565 8.21 0.87 -18.19
C PHE A 565 9.19 -0.33 -18.14
N GLY A 566 9.73 -0.77 -19.28
CA GLY A 566 10.76 -1.78 -19.37
C GLY A 566 10.25 -3.22 -19.50
N ALA A 567 9.06 -3.42 -20.06
CA ALA A 567 8.57 -4.77 -20.38
C ALA A 567 9.44 -5.46 -21.43
N GLU A 568 9.68 -6.76 -21.24
CA GLU A 568 10.55 -7.57 -22.09
C GLU A 568 9.78 -8.37 -23.16
N GLY A 569 8.48 -8.19 -23.21
CA GLY A 569 7.58 -8.80 -24.17
C GLY A 569 6.12 -8.68 -23.76
N ILE A 570 5.24 -9.26 -24.55
CA ILE A 570 3.82 -9.47 -24.18
C ILE A 570 3.65 -10.91 -23.74
N GLY A 571 3.18 -11.12 -22.51
CA GLY A 571 2.87 -12.43 -21.96
C GLY A 571 1.40 -12.83 -22.13
N LEU A 572 0.54 -11.85 -22.40
CA LEU A 572 -0.86 -12.06 -22.74
C LEU A 572 -1.38 -10.93 -23.62
N CYS A 573 -1.80 -11.27 -24.82
CA CYS A 573 -2.65 -10.45 -25.67
C CYS A 573 -4.00 -11.16 -25.81
N ARG A 574 -5.08 -10.52 -25.36
CA ARG A 574 -6.44 -11.04 -25.43
C ARG A 574 -7.10 -10.60 -26.72
N THR A 575 -7.33 -11.53 -27.61
CA THR A 575 -7.88 -11.22 -28.94
C THR A 575 -9.34 -10.78 -28.93
N GLU A 576 -10.10 -11.13 -27.90
CA GLU A 576 -11.50 -10.69 -27.70
C GLU A 576 -11.63 -9.19 -27.54
N HIS A 577 -10.68 -8.52 -26.92
CA HIS A 577 -10.72 -7.07 -26.73
C HIS A 577 -10.62 -6.29 -28.04
N MET A 578 -10.11 -6.92 -29.09
CA MET A 578 -10.01 -6.33 -30.43
C MET A 578 -11.35 -6.33 -31.18
N PHE A 579 -12.38 -7.02 -30.65
CA PHE A 579 -13.64 -7.22 -31.36
C PHE A 579 -14.74 -6.22 -30.97
N PHE A 580 -14.56 -5.39 -29.97
CA PHE A 580 -15.60 -4.49 -29.46
C PHE A 580 -15.68 -3.13 -30.16
N ASP A 581 -14.89 -2.88 -31.20
CA ASP A 581 -15.03 -1.72 -32.09
C ASP A 581 -16.28 -1.87 -32.99
N ASP A 582 -16.99 -0.79 -33.29
CA ASP A 582 -18.29 -0.79 -33.96
C ASP A 582 -18.34 -1.58 -35.28
N GLU A 583 -17.31 -1.45 -36.14
CA GLU A 583 -17.24 -2.17 -37.41
C GLU A 583 -16.93 -3.66 -37.18
N ARG A 584 -16.14 -3.98 -36.18
CA ARG A 584 -15.67 -5.32 -35.85
C ARG A 584 -16.73 -6.13 -35.16
N ILE A 585 -17.42 -5.55 -34.18
CA ILE A 585 -18.48 -6.24 -33.44
C ILE A 585 -19.63 -6.68 -34.37
N GLN A 586 -19.91 -5.90 -35.42
CA GLN A 586 -20.91 -6.30 -36.41
C GLN A 586 -20.48 -7.58 -37.15
N ALA A 587 -19.22 -7.67 -37.62
CA ALA A 587 -18.71 -8.88 -38.27
C ALA A 587 -18.65 -10.09 -37.32
N VAL A 588 -18.34 -9.88 -36.02
CA VAL A 588 -18.41 -10.95 -35.01
C VAL A 588 -19.85 -11.45 -34.83
N ARG A 589 -20.83 -10.56 -34.76
CA ARG A 589 -22.24 -10.90 -34.66
C ARG A 589 -22.73 -11.63 -35.91
N GLU A 590 -22.31 -11.24 -37.09
CA GLU A 590 -22.57 -12.00 -38.33
C GLU A 590 -22.00 -13.42 -38.27
N MET A 591 -20.79 -13.59 -37.76
CA MET A 591 -20.16 -14.89 -37.54
C MET A 591 -20.99 -15.77 -36.57
N ILE A 592 -21.46 -15.19 -35.47
CA ILE A 592 -22.25 -15.90 -34.45
C ILE A 592 -23.65 -16.29 -34.99
N LEU A 593 -24.23 -15.45 -35.84
CA LEU A 593 -25.55 -15.71 -36.47
C LEU A 593 -25.50 -16.63 -37.69
N ALA A 594 -24.30 -16.93 -38.18
CA ALA A 594 -24.15 -17.79 -39.35
C ALA A 594 -24.74 -19.17 -39.14
N ASP A 595 -25.52 -19.63 -40.09
CA ASP A 595 -26.20 -20.94 -40.04
C ASP A 595 -25.28 -22.11 -40.39
N ASP A 596 -24.22 -21.87 -41.17
CA ASP A 596 -23.26 -22.88 -41.62
C ASP A 596 -21.82 -22.38 -41.64
N GLU A 597 -20.88 -23.27 -41.87
CA GLU A 597 -19.43 -22.98 -41.95
C GLU A 597 -19.10 -21.95 -43.03
N ALA A 598 -19.75 -22.01 -44.20
CA ALA A 598 -19.46 -21.12 -45.32
C ALA A 598 -19.83 -19.68 -44.97
N ALA A 599 -20.99 -19.46 -44.35
CA ALA A 599 -21.40 -18.15 -43.86
C ALA A 599 -20.49 -17.64 -42.75
N ARG A 600 -20.04 -18.52 -41.81
CA ARG A 600 -19.05 -18.13 -40.77
C ARG A 600 -17.71 -17.71 -41.37
N ARG A 601 -17.20 -18.46 -42.32
CA ARG A 601 -15.97 -18.09 -43.05
C ARG A 601 -16.06 -16.77 -43.79
N ALA A 602 -17.24 -16.47 -44.34
CA ALA A 602 -17.46 -15.18 -45.00
C ALA A 602 -17.42 -14.00 -44.03
N ALA A 603 -18.00 -14.17 -42.80
CA ALA A 603 -17.91 -13.17 -41.74
C ALA A 603 -16.47 -13.03 -41.21
N LEU A 604 -15.78 -14.15 -40.98
CA LEU A 604 -14.38 -14.17 -40.53
C LEU A 604 -13.43 -13.53 -41.53
N ALA A 605 -13.72 -13.63 -42.83
CA ALA A 605 -12.93 -12.95 -43.87
C ALA A 605 -12.95 -11.43 -43.76
N LYS A 606 -13.96 -10.84 -43.13
CA LYS A 606 -14.04 -9.39 -42.84
C LYS A 606 -13.14 -9.03 -41.64
N LEU A 607 -13.02 -9.91 -40.64
CA LEU A 607 -12.23 -9.70 -39.43
C LEU A 607 -10.72 -9.90 -39.68
N LEU A 608 -10.35 -10.79 -40.58
CA LEU A 608 -8.95 -11.16 -40.83
C LEU A 608 -8.02 -9.97 -41.11
N PRO A 609 -8.33 -9.02 -42.02
CA PRO A 609 -7.45 -7.87 -42.26
C PRO A 609 -7.36 -6.94 -41.05
N MET A 610 -8.41 -6.83 -40.23
CA MET A 610 -8.43 -5.99 -39.03
C MET A 610 -7.50 -6.57 -37.97
N GLN A 611 -7.66 -7.85 -37.64
CA GLN A 611 -6.77 -8.50 -36.68
C GLN A 611 -5.31 -8.59 -37.16
N ARG A 612 -5.09 -8.82 -38.45
CA ARG A 612 -3.76 -8.77 -39.01
C ARG A 612 -3.08 -7.42 -38.78
N GLN A 613 -3.80 -6.33 -38.95
CA GLN A 613 -3.28 -4.98 -38.69
C GLN A 613 -2.93 -4.82 -37.21
N ASP A 614 -3.82 -5.22 -36.30
CA ASP A 614 -3.57 -5.14 -34.85
C ASP A 614 -2.30 -5.89 -34.45
N PHE A 615 -2.15 -7.12 -34.90
CA PHE A 615 -0.95 -7.91 -34.62
C PHE A 615 0.32 -7.32 -35.23
N ALA A 616 0.23 -6.77 -36.44
CA ALA A 616 1.38 -6.12 -37.09
C ALA A 616 1.85 -4.89 -36.27
N GLU A 617 0.96 -4.08 -35.76
CA GLU A 617 1.31 -2.95 -34.90
C GLU A 617 1.96 -3.38 -33.59
N LEU A 618 1.42 -4.43 -32.94
CA LEU A 618 2.02 -4.99 -31.72
C LEU A 618 3.43 -5.56 -31.99
N PHE A 619 3.62 -6.29 -33.08
CA PHE A 619 4.92 -6.83 -33.44
C PHE A 619 5.96 -5.75 -33.74
N GLU A 620 5.56 -4.66 -34.39
CA GLU A 620 6.44 -3.50 -34.65
C GLU A 620 6.86 -2.82 -33.34
N ILE A 621 5.90 -2.56 -32.44
CA ILE A 621 6.18 -1.93 -31.13
C ILE A 621 7.09 -2.82 -30.29
N MET A 622 6.86 -4.13 -30.31
CA MET A 622 7.66 -5.09 -29.53
C MET A 622 9.06 -5.32 -30.10
N ASP A 623 9.30 -4.97 -31.35
CA ASP A 623 10.64 -4.93 -31.98
C ASP A 623 11.46 -6.22 -31.73
N GLY A 624 10.88 -7.38 -32.06
CA GLY A 624 11.51 -8.70 -31.93
C GLY A 624 11.40 -9.35 -30.53
N ARG A 625 10.80 -8.64 -29.55
CA ARG A 625 10.49 -9.25 -28.25
C ARG A 625 9.36 -10.26 -28.37
N PRO A 626 9.27 -11.26 -27.48
CA PRO A 626 8.20 -12.25 -27.52
C PRO A 626 6.82 -11.61 -27.38
N VAL A 627 5.87 -12.09 -28.18
CA VAL A 627 4.45 -11.70 -28.10
C VAL A 627 3.61 -12.96 -28.03
N THR A 628 3.00 -13.18 -26.86
CA THR A 628 2.09 -14.30 -26.61
C THR A 628 0.66 -13.84 -26.88
N ILE A 629 0.03 -14.46 -27.88
CA ILE A 629 -1.33 -14.14 -28.32
C ILE A 629 -2.25 -15.30 -27.95
N ARG A 630 -3.25 -15.03 -27.14
CA ARG A 630 -4.28 -15.99 -26.76
C ARG A 630 -5.38 -16.00 -27.83
N LEU A 631 -5.71 -17.16 -28.33
CA LEU A 631 -6.87 -17.34 -29.18
C LEU A 631 -8.16 -17.01 -28.46
N LEU A 632 -9.23 -16.76 -29.19
CA LEU A 632 -10.54 -16.35 -28.68
C LEU A 632 -10.97 -17.25 -27.50
N ASP A 633 -11.26 -16.62 -26.37
CA ASP A 633 -11.56 -17.31 -25.12
C ASP A 633 -13.02 -17.19 -24.65
N PRO A 634 -13.66 -16.00 -24.60
CA PRO A 634 -14.99 -15.87 -24.00
C PRO A 634 -16.10 -16.59 -24.79
N PRO A 635 -17.21 -16.91 -24.13
CA PRO A 635 -18.38 -17.47 -24.80
C PRO A 635 -18.95 -16.49 -25.82
N LEU A 636 -19.55 -17.03 -26.89
CA LEU A 636 -20.04 -16.19 -27.99
C LEU A 636 -21.20 -15.26 -27.61
N HIS A 637 -21.98 -15.62 -26.58
CA HIS A 637 -23.09 -14.76 -26.15
C HIS A 637 -22.63 -13.41 -25.57
N GLU A 638 -21.38 -13.30 -25.10
CA GLU A 638 -20.84 -12.01 -24.61
C GLU A 638 -20.74 -10.93 -25.70
N PHE A 639 -20.71 -11.32 -26.97
CA PHE A 639 -20.70 -10.39 -28.10
C PHE A 639 -22.10 -10.03 -28.61
N LEU A 640 -23.15 -10.62 -28.02
CA LEU A 640 -24.54 -10.42 -28.44
C LEU A 640 -25.26 -9.42 -27.52
N PRO A 641 -26.22 -8.66 -28.03
CA PRO A 641 -27.00 -7.73 -27.23
C PRO A 641 -27.85 -8.46 -26.18
N HIS A 642 -28.06 -7.81 -25.02
CA HIS A 642 -28.78 -8.41 -23.89
C HIS A 642 -30.20 -7.89 -23.68
N GLY A 643 -30.54 -6.71 -24.18
CA GLY A 643 -31.83 -6.07 -24.04
C GLY A 643 -32.67 -6.08 -25.32
N ASP A 644 -34.03 -6.15 -25.20
CA ASP A 644 -34.92 -6.19 -26.37
C ASP A 644 -34.72 -5.00 -27.32
N LYS A 645 -34.55 -3.79 -26.79
CA LYS A 645 -34.26 -2.59 -27.58
C LYS A 645 -32.94 -2.68 -28.29
N GLU A 646 -31.92 -3.16 -27.62
CA GLU A 646 -30.54 -3.31 -28.17
C GLU A 646 -30.54 -4.39 -29.26
N ILE A 647 -31.30 -5.49 -29.07
CA ILE A 647 -31.54 -6.53 -30.10
C ILE A 647 -32.16 -5.93 -31.35
N GLU A 648 -33.19 -5.05 -31.20
CA GLU A 648 -33.83 -4.37 -32.31
C GLU A 648 -32.85 -3.44 -33.07
N ASP A 649 -32.07 -2.63 -32.33
CA ASP A 649 -31.11 -1.70 -32.87
C ASP A 649 -30.00 -2.45 -33.65
N VAL A 650 -29.44 -3.51 -33.07
CA VAL A 650 -28.40 -4.35 -33.70
C VAL A 650 -28.97 -5.09 -34.92
N ALA A 651 -30.17 -5.65 -34.85
CA ALA A 651 -30.79 -6.32 -35.95
C ALA A 651 -31.04 -5.35 -37.13
N ALA A 652 -31.50 -4.12 -36.86
CA ALA A 652 -31.67 -3.07 -37.85
C ALA A 652 -30.34 -2.71 -38.52
N ALA A 653 -29.25 -2.53 -37.73
CA ALA A 653 -27.92 -2.22 -38.25
C ALA A 653 -27.34 -3.30 -39.16
N MET A 654 -27.62 -4.57 -38.84
CA MET A 654 -27.17 -5.73 -39.59
C MET A 654 -28.08 -6.14 -40.72
N GLY A 655 -29.29 -5.55 -40.85
CA GLY A 655 -30.32 -6.00 -41.77
C GLY A 655 -30.82 -7.44 -41.46
N ALA A 656 -30.72 -7.85 -40.22
CA ALA A 656 -31.12 -9.18 -39.72
C ALA A 656 -32.54 -9.17 -39.15
N ASP A 657 -33.14 -10.37 -39.01
CA ASP A 657 -34.40 -10.52 -38.34
C ASP A 657 -34.21 -10.42 -36.79
N PRO A 658 -34.83 -9.43 -36.11
CA PRO A 658 -34.72 -9.29 -34.66
C PRO A 658 -35.08 -10.55 -33.87
N LYS A 659 -36.10 -11.28 -34.34
CA LYS A 659 -36.52 -12.53 -33.72
C LYS A 659 -35.43 -13.61 -33.81
N LYS A 660 -34.80 -13.75 -34.97
CA LYS A 660 -33.67 -14.68 -35.16
C LYS A 660 -32.50 -14.35 -34.24
N LEU A 661 -32.15 -13.05 -34.14
CA LEU A 661 -31.11 -12.59 -33.25
C LEU A 661 -31.44 -12.88 -31.78
N ALA A 662 -32.67 -12.58 -31.35
CA ALA A 662 -33.12 -12.83 -30.00
C ALA A 662 -33.12 -14.35 -29.67
N ASP A 663 -33.61 -15.20 -30.59
CA ASP A 663 -33.60 -16.63 -30.42
C ASP A 663 -32.16 -17.19 -30.32
N ARG A 664 -31.23 -16.68 -31.12
CA ARG A 664 -29.83 -17.09 -31.09
C ARG A 664 -29.15 -16.64 -29.79
N ALA A 665 -29.40 -15.42 -29.36
CA ALA A 665 -28.86 -14.89 -28.09
C ALA A 665 -29.34 -15.75 -26.90
N ARG A 666 -30.64 -16.03 -26.85
CA ARG A 666 -31.22 -16.95 -25.81
C ARG A 666 -30.66 -18.36 -25.89
N GLY A 667 -30.45 -18.91 -27.09
CA GLY A 667 -29.93 -20.25 -27.28
C GLY A 667 -28.47 -20.41 -26.92
N LEU A 668 -27.68 -19.32 -26.97
CA LEU A 668 -26.25 -19.30 -26.56
C LEU A 668 -26.05 -18.92 -25.09
N HIS A 669 -27.10 -18.41 -24.43
CA HIS A 669 -26.98 -18.06 -23.01
C HIS A 669 -26.72 -19.31 -22.17
N GLU A 670 -25.67 -19.27 -21.37
CA GLU A 670 -25.23 -20.38 -20.52
C GLU A 670 -25.50 -20.06 -19.05
N PHE A 671 -25.87 -21.09 -18.26
CA PHE A 671 -26.06 -20.98 -16.83
C PHE A 671 -24.72 -20.80 -16.08
N ASN A 672 -23.64 -21.34 -16.60
CA ASN A 672 -22.29 -21.21 -16.09
C ASN A 672 -21.31 -20.98 -17.25
N PRO A 673 -21.22 -19.75 -17.73
CA PRO A 673 -20.37 -19.42 -18.90
C PRO A 673 -18.91 -19.76 -18.71
N MET A 674 -18.40 -19.67 -17.47
CA MET A 674 -17.00 -19.96 -17.17
C MET A 674 -16.61 -21.40 -17.44
N LEU A 675 -17.53 -22.35 -17.24
CA LEU A 675 -17.32 -23.77 -17.47
C LEU A 675 -17.96 -24.26 -18.78
N GLY A 676 -18.46 -23.34 -19.60
CA GLY A 676 -19.28 -23.62 -20.77
C GLY A 676 -18.53 -23.67 -22.11
N PHE A 677 -19.20 -23.21 -23.14
CA PHE A 677 -18.75 -23.25 -24.52
C PHE A 677 -17.87 -22.05 -24.87
N ARG A 678 -16.62 -22.14 -24.44
CA ARG A 678 -15.60 -21.10 -24.62
C ARG A 678 -14.22 -21.70 -24.90
N GLY A 679 -13.24 -20.86 -25.17
CA GLY A 679 -11.83 -21.21 -25.27
C GLY A 679 -11.55 -22.27 -26.36
N CYS A 680 -10.74 -23.26 -26.03
CA CYS A 680 -10.43 -24.35 -26.98
C CYS A 680 -11.66 -25.11 -27.45
N ARG A 681 -12.76 -25.13 -26.70
CA ARG A 681 -14.01 -25.78 -27.09
C ARG A 681 -14.63 -25.12 -28.32
N LEU A 682 -14.56 -23.77 -28.41
CA LEU A 682 -14.92 -23.03 -29.62
C LEU A 682 -14.01 -23.42 -30.79
N ALA A 683 -12.70 -23.48 -30.58
CA ALA A 683 -11.74 -23.84 -31.62
C ALA A 683 -11.88 -25.30 -32.09
N VAL A 684 -12.40 -26.20 -31.25
CA VAL A 684 -12.69 -27.59 -31.63
C VAL A 684 -13.99 -27.68 -32.46
N VAL A 685 -15.05 -26.97 -32.06
CA VAL A 685 -16.38 -27.03 -32.71
C VAL A 685 -16.45 -26.12 -33.94
N TYR A 686 -15.86 -24.95 -33.90
CA TYR A 686 -15.74 -23.96 -34.98
C TYR A 686 -14.30 -23.69 -35.32
N PRO A 687 -13.54 -24.64 -35.91
CA PRO A 687 -12.10 -24.55 -36.15
C PRO A 687 -11.72 -23.36 -37.07
N GLU A 688 -12.64 -22.92 -37.91
CA GLU A 688 -12.48 -21.73 -38.76
C GLU A 688 -12.17 -20.44 -38.03
N ILE A 689 -12.60 -20.30 -36.78
CA ILE A 689 -12.26 -19.14 -35.93
C ILE A 689 -10.78 -19.16 -35.60
N ALA A 690 -10.26 -20.28 -35.09
CA ALA A 690 -8.84 -20.45 -34.79
C ALA A 690 -7.96 -20.35 -36.05
N GLU A 691 -8.41 -20.89 -37.18
CA GLU A 691 -7.74 -20.80 -38.47
C GLU A 691 -7.61 -19.33 -38.91
N MET A 692 -8.66 -18.55 -38.80
CA MET A 692 -8.63 -17.11 -39.15
C MET A 692 -7.62 -16.36 -38.28
N GLN A 693 -7.68 -16.55 -36.97
CA GLN A 693 -6.78 -15.88 -36.01
C GLN A 693 -5.31 -16.28 -36.27
N ALA A 694 -5.03 -17.57 -36.44
CA ALA A 694 -3.69 -18.06 -36.74
C ALA A 694 -3.17 -17.48 -38.06
N ARG A 695 -4.00 -17.44 -39.10
CA ARG A 695 -3.65 -16.83 -40.37
C ARG A 695 -3.33 -15.34 -40.23
N ALA A 696 -4.13 -14.57 -39.48
CA ALA A 696 -3.87 -13.16 -39.24
C ALA A 696 -2.54 -12.94 -38.51
N ILE A 697 -2.23 -13.77 -37.50
CA ILE A 697 -0.95 -13.72 -36.78
C ILE A 697 0.24 -13.98 -37.70
N PHE A 698 0.17 -15.03 -38.52
CA PHE A 698 1.28 -15.40 -39.41
C PHE A 698 1.47 -14.42 -40.57
N GLU A 699 0.39 -13.88 -41.15
CA GLU A 699 0.49 -12.86 -42.18
C GLU A 699 1.10 -11.57 -41.61
N ALA A 700 0.70 -11.16 -40.39
CA ALA A 700 1.27 -10.00 -39.70
C ALA A 700 2.76 -10.21 -39.40
N ALA A 701 3.14 -11.40 -38.88
CA ALA A 701 4.53 -11.71 -38.58
C ALA A 701 5.41 -11.70 -39.84
N ALA A 702 4.93 -12.31 -40.95
CA ALA A 702 5.65 -12.32 -42.24
C ALA A 702 5.80 -10.89 -42.80
N ASP A 703 4.76 -10.08 -42.76
CA ASP A 703 4.77 -8.69 -43.21
C ASP A 703 5.73 -7.82 -42.42
N VAL A 704 5.65 -7.84 -41.09
CA VAL A 704 6.55 -7.08 -40.23
C VAL A 704 8.00 -7.52 -40.39
N ALA A 705 8.28 -8.84 -40.44
CA ALA A 705 9.62 -9.34 -40.66
C ALA A 705 10.20 -8.88 -42.01
N LYS A 706 9.38 -8.84 -43.05
CA LYS A 706 9.78 -8.33 -44.37
C LYS A 706 10.09 -6.84 -44.35
N ARG A 707 9.24 -6.03 -43.66
CA ARG A 707 9.39 -4.56 -43.62
C ARG A 707 10.54 -4.13 -42.72
N THR A 708 10.74 -4.80 -41.57
CA THR A 708 11.75 -4.39 -40.58
C THR A 708 13.09 -5.08 -40.74
N GLY A 709 13.15 -6.21 -41.49
CA GLY A 709 14.34 -7.08 -41.57
C GLY A 709 14.64 -7.86 -40.29
N LYS A 710 13.75 -7.83 -39.28
CA LYS A 710 13.88 -8.53 -38.02
C LYS A 710 12.92 -9.71 -37.95
N ALA A 711 13.38 -10.82 -37.39
CA ALA A 711 12.52 -11.99 -37.20
C ALA A 711 11.43 -11.67 -36.17
N VAL A 712 10.20 -12.06 -36.47
CA VAL A 712 9.07 -12.02 -35.54
C VAL A 712 8.71 -13.44 -35.17
N VAL A 713 8.73 -13.78 -33.87
CA VAL A 713 8.42 -15.11 -33.39
C VAL A 713 7.19 -15.05 -32.48
N PRO A 714 5.96 -15.15 -33.04
CA PRO A 714 4.76 -15.15 -32.25
C PRO A 714 4.65 -16.42 -31.41
N GLU A 715 4.11 -16.27 -30.23
CA GLU A 715 3.75 -17.34 -29.30
C GLU A 715 2.23 -17.46 -29.27
N ILE A 716 1.67 -18.53 -29.81
CA ILE A 716 0.23 -18.74 -29.89
C ILE A 716 -0.21 -19.57 -28.71
N MET A 717 -1.11 -19.05 -27.91
CA MET A 717 -1.59 -19.66 -26.68
C MET A 717 -3.03 -20.15 -26.85
N VAL A 718 -3.24 -21.45 -26.66
CA VAL A 718 -4.56 -22.05 -26.69
C VAL A 718 -5.16 -22.04 -25.29
N PRO A 719 -6.32 -21.36 -25.05
CA PRO A 719 -6.93 -21.26 -23.73
C PRO A 719 -7.74 -22.52 -23.36
N LEU A 720 -7.98 -22.69 -22.07
CA LEU A 720 -8.93 -23.63 -21.47
C LEU A 720 -8.69 -25.13 -21.81
N ILE A 721 -7.44 -25.51 -22.05
CA ILE A 721 -7.07 -26.90 -22.34
C ILE A 721 -7.23 -27.76 -21.08
N ALA A 722 -7.93 -28.87 -21.22
CA ALA A 722 -8.04 -29.89 -20.19
C ALA A 722 -7.33 -31.20 -20.59
N THR A 723 -7.19 -31.46 -21.88
CA THR A 723 -6.57 -32.68 -22.42
C THR A 723 -5.57 -32.35 -23.52
N ARG A 724 -4.56 -33.25 -23.71
CA ARG A 724 -3.62 -33.14 -24.81
C ARG A 724 -4.33 -33.22 -26.18
N ALA A 725 -5.37 -34.04 -26.30
CA ALA A 725 -6.11 -34.22 -27.55
C ALA A 725 -6.77 -32.93 -28.05
N GLU A 726 -7.29 -32.06 -27.13
CA GLU A 726 -7.80 -30.73 -27.50
C GLU A 726 -6.69 -29.90 -28.11
N LEU A 727 -5.51 -29.86 -27.47
CA LEU A 727 -4.37 -29.08 -27.97
C LEU A 727 -3.87 -29.62 -29.30
N ASP A 728 -3.77 -30.94 -29.48
CA ASP A 728 -3.36 -31.59 -30.72
C ASP A 728 -4.24 -31.18 -31.91
N LEU A 729 -5.59 -31.17 -31.71
CA LEU A 729 -6.55 -30.75 -32.74
C LEU A 729 -6.38 -29.27 -33.11
N VAL A 730 -6.29 -28.39 -32.13
CA VAL A 730 -6.16 -26.96 -32.40
C VAL A 730 -4.80 -26.62 -33.00
N LYS A 731 -3.72 -27.24 -32.48
CA LYS A 731 -2.36 -27.04 -33.01
C LYS A 731 -2.26 -27.50 -34.49
N ALA A 732 -2.88 -28.60 -34.84
CA ALA A 732 -2.90 -29.06 -36.24
C ALA A 732 -3.51 -28.01 -37.19
N ARG A 733 -4.55 -27.27 -36.77
CA ARG A 733 -5.15 -26.18 -37.53
C ARG A 733 -4.21 -24.99 -37.63
N ILE A 734 -3.56 -24.63 -36.53
CA ILE A 734 -2.58 -23.53 -36.47
C ILE A 734 -1.41 -23.84 -37.39
N ASP A 735 -0.86 -25.05 -37.34
CA ASP A 735 0.27 -25.48 -38.17
C ASP A 735 -0.08 -25.51 -39.68
N ALA A 736 -1.34 -25.90 -39.99
CA ALA A 736 -1.83 -25.86 -41.40
C ALA A 736 -1.89 -24.41 -41.92
N MET A 737 -2.33 -23.43 -41.10
CA MET A 737 -2.33 -22.04 -41.50
C MET A 737 -0.92 -21.48 -41.64
N ALA A 738 0.01 -21.86 -40.77
CA ALA A 738 1.43 -21.48 -40.88
C ALA A 738 2.01 -21.98 -42.21
N GLN A 739 1.74 -23.24 -42.59
CA GLN A 739 2.22 -23.81 -43.83
C GLN A 739 1.60 -23.11 -45.07
N ALA A 740 0.32 -22.78 -45.04
CA ALA A 740 -0.33 -22.04 -46.08
C ALA A 740 0.29 -20.63 -46.27
N VAL A 741 0.44 -19.86 -45.21
CA VAL A 741 1.04 -18.52 -45.26
C VAL A 741 2.51 -18.60 -45.73
N LYS A 742 3.26 -19.57 -45.24
CA LYS A 742 4.64 -19.78 -45.65
C LYS A 742 4.74 -20.05 -47.14
N THR A 743 3.84 -20.88 -47.69
CA THR A 743 3.80 -21.19 -49.13
C THR A 743 3.41 -19.95 -49.98
N GLU A 744 2.47 -19.16 -49.49
CA GLU A 744 1.98 -17.96 -50.19
C GLU A 744 2.97 -16.80 -50.16
N THR A 745 3.68 -16.62 -49.05
CA THR A 745 4.61 -15.49 -48.84
C THR A 745 6.05 -15.83 -49.25
N GLY A 746 6.39 -17.11 -49.34
CA GLY A 746 7.77 -17.59 -49.61
C GLY A 746 8.75 -17.30 -48.49
N GLY A 747 8.29 -16.87 -47.33
CA GLY A 747 9.07 -16.48 -46.15
C GLY A 747 9.23 -17.63 -45.15
N ALA A 748 10.29 -17.59 -44.34
CA ALA A 748 10.42 -18.46 -43.18
C ALA A 748 9.53 -17.93 -42.03
N LEU A 749 8.72 -18.80 -41.44
CA LEU A 749 7.95 -18.51 -40.23
C LEU A 749 8.50 -19.38 -39.10
N THR A 750 8.84 -18.72 -38.01
CA THR A 750 9.17 -19.36 -36.73
C THR A 750 8.14 -18.93 -35.69
N TYR A 751 7.57 -19.88 -35.01
CA TYR A 751 6.53 -19.61 -33.97
C TYR A 751 6.53 -20.71 -32.92
N LEU A 752 5.89 -20.48 -31.82
CA LEU A 752 5.63 -21.47 -30.77
C LEU A 752 4.12 -21.62 -30.57
N VAL A 753 3.68 -22.84 -30.30
CA VAL A 753 2.30 -23.12 -29.87
C VAL A 753 2.35 -23.71 -28.47
N GLY A 754 1.74 -22.99 -27.53
CA GLY A 754 1.63 -23.42 -26.14
C GLY A 754 0.21 -23.33 -25.66
N THR A 755 0.03 -23.46 -24.38
CA THR A 755 -1.28 -23.42 -23.77
C THR A 755 -1.31 -22.63 -22.47
N MET A 756 -2.48 -22.09 -22.13
CA MET A 756 -2.79 -21.64 -20.80
C MET A 756 -3.09 -22.84 -19.89
N ILE A 757 -2.41 -22.91 -18.75
CA ILE A 757 -2.74 -23.88 -17.68
C ILE A 757 -3.62 -23.12 -16.68
N GLU A 758 -4.90 -23.35 -16.73
CA GLU A 758 -5.90 -22.62 -15.97
C GLU A 758 -7.00 -23.51 -15.38
N LEU A 759 -6.93 -24.80 -15.66
CA LEU A 759 -7.79 -25.82 -15.05
C LEU A 759 -6.95 -26.75 -14.18
N PRO A 760 -7.41 -27.17 -13.00
CA PRO A 760 -6.70 -28.13 -12.15
C PRO A 760 -6.32 -29.42 -12.89
N ARG A 761 -7.21 -29.93 -13.78
CA ARG A 761 -6.89 -31.11 -14.59
C ARG A 761 -5.69 -30.87 -15.50
N ALA A 762 -5.59 -29.70 -16.12
CA ALA A 762 -4.46 -29.38 -17.00
C ALA A 762 -3.12 -29.36 -16.22
N ALA A 763 -3.12 -28.81 -15.01
CA ALA A 763 -1.94 -28.83 -14.14
C ALA A 763 -1.54 -30.28 -13.77
N LEU A 764 -2.51 -31.12 -13.42
CA LEU A 764 -2.29 -32.53 -13.11
C LEU A 764 -1.77 -33.35 -14.32
N MET A 765 -2.21 -32.99 -15.52
CA MET A 765 -1.84 -33.68 -16.78
C MET A 765 -0.77 -32.93 -17.58
N ALA A 766 -0.07 -31.99 -16.94
CA ALA A 766 0.91 -31.11 -17.58
C ALA A 766 2.02 -31.89 -18.32
N GLY A 767 2.40 -33.05 -17.82
CA GLY A 767 3.39 -33.91 -18.48
C GLY A 767 2.94 -34.42 -19.86
N GLU A 768 1.68 -34.83 -19.99
CA GLU A 768 1.11 -35.22 -21.29
C GLU A 768 0.98 -34.02 -22.22
N ILE A 769 0.47 -32.90 -21.71
CA ILE A 769 0.23 -31.68 -22.46
C ILE A 769 1.56 -31.11 -22.99
N ALA A 770 2.62 -31.16 -22.21
CA ALA A 770 3.98 -30.74 -22.63
C ALA A 770 4.58 -31.57 -23.78
N GLY A 771 4.01 -32.76 -24.08
CA GLY A 771 4.36 -33.52 -25.30
C GLY A 771 4.03 -32.75 -26.58
N THR A 772 3.00 -31.87 -26.51
CA THR A 772 2.57 -31.04 -27.66
C THR A 772 2.86 -29.55 -27.41
N ALA A 773 2.57 -29.04 -26.24
CA ALA A 773 2.80 -27.62 -25.87
C ALA A 773 4.29 -27.28 -25.82
N GLU A 774 4.67 -26.18 -26.44
CA GLU A 774 6.03 -25.66 -26.47
C GLU A 774 6.32 -24.65 -25.37
N PHE A 775 5.29 -24.15 -24.72
CA PHE A 775 5.35 -23.32 -23.50
C PHE A 775 4.05 -23.44 -22.67
N PHE A 776 4.15 -23.11 -21.40
CA PHE A 776 3.00 -22.95 -20.52
C PHE A 776 2.89 -21.52 -20.01
N SER A 777 1.66 -21.02 -19.88
CA SER A 777 1.34 -19.81 -19.13
C SER A 777 0.21 -20.13 -18.14
N PHE A 778 0.46 -19.95 -16.86
CA PHE A 778 -0.57 -20.16 -15.85
C PHE A 778 -1.57 -18.99 -15.86
N GLY A 779 -2.83 -19.31 -16.21
CA GLY A 779 -3.97 -18.39 -16.11
C GLY A 779 -4.55 -18.45 -14.69
N THR A 780 -3.92 -17.76 -13.75
CA THR A 780 -4.19 -17.92 -12.33
C THR A 780 -5.55 -17.40 -11.90
N ASN A 781 -6.19 -16.52 -12.66
CA ASN A 781 -7.56 -16.10 -12.38
C ASN A 781 -8.49 -17.32 -12.44
N ASP A 782 -8.54 -18.01 -13.57
CA ASP A 782 -9.40 -19.19 -13.76
C ASP A 782 -8.92 -20.41 -12.95
N LEU A 783 -7.62 -20.58 -12.80
CA LEU A 783 -7.08 -21.65 -11.95
C LEU A 783 -7.51 -21.46 -10.48
N THR A 784 -7.53 -20.23 -9.98
CA THR A 784 -8.02 -19.90 -8.63
C THR A 784 -9.51 -20.18 -8.52
N GLN A 785 -10.32 -19.68 -9.47
CA GLN A 785 -11.76 -19.92 -9.50
C GLN A 785 -12.10 -21.42 -9.48
N THR A 786 -11.45 -22.19 -10.32
CA THR A 786 -11.74 -23.63 -10.45
C THR A 786 -11.18 -24.47 -9.30
N THR A 787 -10.10 -24.03 -8.67
CA THR A 787 -9.51 -24.72 -7.51
C THR A 787 -10.35 -24.50 -6.26
N PHE A 788 -10.79 -23.24 -6.00
CA PHE A 788 -11.66 -22.93 -4.88
C PHE A 788 -13.15 -23.28 -5.14
N GLY A 789 -13.55 -23.42 -6.40
CA GLY A 789 -14.98 -23.49 -6.76
C GLY A 789 -15.72 -22.18 -6.49
N ILE A 790 -15.07 -21.04 -6.67
CA ILE A 790 -15.61 -19.70 -6.41
C ILE A 790 -15.62 -18.92 -7.72
N SER A 791 -16.77 -18.35 -8.08
CA SER A 791 -16.85 -17.35 -9.16
C SER A 791 -16.23 -16.03 -8.69
N ARG A 792 -15.31 -15.50 -9.44
CA ARG A 792 -14.69 -14.20 -9.16
C ARG A 792 -15.71 -13.06 -9.15
N ASP A 793 -16.67 -13.12 -10.07
CA ASP A 793 -17.66 -12.07 -10.25
C ASP A 793 -18.71 -12.06 -9.12
N ASP A 794 -19.00 -13.23 -8.53
CA ASP A 794 -19.98 -13.39 -7.43
C ASP A 794 -19.33 -13.32 -6.04
N ALA A 795 -18.00 -13.43 -5.96
CA ALA A 795 -17.25 -13.57 -4.71
C ALA A 795 -17.38 -12.37 -3.76
N ALA A 796 -17.62 -11.18 -4.28
CA ALA A 796 -17.77 -9.95 -3.49
C ALA A 796 -18.90 -10.05 -2.44
N SER A 797 -19.90 -10.92 -2.65
CA SER A 797 -21.02 -11.10 -1.73
C SER A 797 -20.65 -11.81 -0.41
N PHE A 798 -19.55 -12.55 -0.37
CA PHE A 798 -19.17 -13.37 0.80
C PHE A 798 -17.68 -13.33 1.19
N LEU A 799 -16.75 -12.99 0.29
CA LEU A 799 -15.31 -12.98 0.61
C LEU A 799 -14.94 -12.01 1.73
N GLY A 800 -15.66 -10.90 1.86
CA GLY A 800 -15.47 -9.96 2.98
C GLY A 800 -15.65 -10.64 4.33
N ALA A 801 -16.73 -11.44 4.48
CA ALA A 801 -16.98 -12.19 5.71
C ALA A 801 -15.92 -13.28 5.98
N TYR A 802 -15.35 -13.88 4.94
CA TYR A 802 -14.26 -14.85 5.07
C TYR A 802 -12.99 -14.21 5.62
N THR A 803 -12.65 -13.00 5.17
CA THR A 803 -11.51 -12.25 5.66
C THR A 803 -11.72 -11.75 7.10
N GLU A 804 -12.91 -11.22 7.40
CA GLU A 804 -13.26 -10.77 8.76
C GLU A 804 -13.21 -11.90 9.80
N ARG A 805 -13.57 -13.13 9.39
CA ARG A 805 -13.54 -14.31 10.25
C ARG A 805 -12.21 -15.07 10.22
N ASN A 806 -11.19 -14.53 9.56
CA ASN A 806 -9.87 -15.15 9.37
C ASN A 806 -9.90 -16.55 8.73
N ILE A 807 -10.93 -16.86 7.89
CA ILE A 807 -10.97 -18.09 7.09
C ILE A 807 -9.97 -17.99 5.95
N LEU A 808 -9.90 -16.82 5.30
CA LEU A 808 -8.87 -16.44 4.35
C LEU A 808 -8.12 -15.24 4.91
N LYS A 809 -6.80 -15.29 4.91
CA LYS A 809 -5.96 -14.17 5.36
C LYS A 809 -5.96 -13.01 4.37
N VAL A 810 -6.04 -13.34 3.08
CA VAL A 810 -6.03 -12.41 1.95
C VAL A 810 -7.00 -12.92 0.89
N ASP A 811 -7.56 -12.02 0.09
CA ASP A 811 -8.37 -12.37 -1.08
C ASP A 811 -7.51 -13.18 -2.08
N PRO A 812 -7.88 -14.43 -2.42
CA PRO A 812 -7.08 -15.29 -3.28
C PRO A 812 -7.03 -14.82 -4.75
N PHE A 813 -7.85 -13.85 -5.14
CA PHE A 813 -7.78 -13.20 -6.46
C PHE A 813 -6.85 -12.00 -6.48
N VAL A 814 -6.45 -11.48 -5.32
CA VAL A 814 -5.48 -10.38 -5.19
C VAL A 814 -4.07 -10.93 -5.01
N SER A 815 -3.89 -11.90 -4.12
CA SER A 815 -2.62 -12.56 -3.88
C SER A 815 -2.77 -14.07 -3.96
N LEU A 816 -1.83 -14.72 -4.62
CA LEU A 816 -1.91 -16.15 -4.96
C LEU A 816 -2.02 -17.02 -3.71
N ASP A 817 -3.00 -17.92 -3.71
CA ASP A 817 -3.07 -19.02 -2.73
C ASP A 817 -1.91 -19.98 -2.94
N ARG A 818 -0.95 -19.94 -2.05
CA ARG A 818 0.30 -20.73 -2.16
C ARG A 818 0.10 -22.20 -1.84
N GLU A 819 -0.91 -22.55 -1.06
CA GLU A 819 -1.16 -23.91 -0.59
C GLU A 819 -1.89 -24.74 -1.64
N GLY A 820 -3.05 -24.28 -2.13
CA GLY A 820 -3.85 -25.03 -3.12
C GLY A 820 -3.44 -24.73 -4.56
N VAL A 821 -3.64 -23.48 -4.99
CA VAL A 821 -3.31 -23.05 -6.37
C VAL A 821 -1.81 -23.15 -6.63
N GLY A 822 -0.99 -22.74 -5.67
CA GLY A 822 0.46 -22.81 -5.76
C GLY A 822 0.97 -24.25 -5.89
N GLU A 823 0.34 -25.20 -5.21
CA GLU A 823 0.70 -26.62 -5.37
C GLU A 823 0.40 -27.13 -6.79
N LEU A 824 -0.73 -26.74 -7.37
CA LEU A 824 -1.04 -27.07 -8.78
C LEU A 824 -0.02 -26.46 -9.74
N ILE A 825 0.44 -25.23 -9.48
CA ILE A 825 1.50 -24.60 -10.29
C ILE A 825 2.79 -25.41 -10.20
N ARG A 826 3.24 -25.78 -8.99
CA ARG A 826 4.46 -26.62 -8.81
C ARG A 826 4.35 -27.95 -9.55
N ILE A 827 3.21 -28.62 -9.41
CA ILE A 827 2.93 -29.89 -10.14
C ILE A 827 3.02 -29.67 -11.64
N GLY A 828 2.40 -28.61 -12.15
CA GLY A 828 2.41 -28.27 -13.58
C GLY A 828 3.82 -28.02 -14.12
N VAL A 829 4.63 -27.24 -13.39
CA VAL A 829 6.02 -26.96 -13.73
C VAL A 829 6.86 -28.23 -13.71
N GLU A 830 6.80 -28.99 -12.63
CA GLU A 830 7.59 -30.23 -12.48
C GLU A 830 7.27 -31.26 -13.57
N ARG A 831 5.98 -31.58 -13.76
CA ARG A 831 5.55 -32.58 -14.75
C ARG A 831 5.79 -32.10 -16.17
N GLY A 832 5.58 -30.82 -16.45
CA GLY A 832 5.83 -30.24 -17.77
C GLY A 832 7.30 -30.32 -18.15
N ARG A 833 8.20 -29.92 -17.26
CA ARG A 833 9.65 -29.97 -17.48
C ARG A 833 10.22 -31.37 -17.50
N LYS A 834 9.60 -32.32 -16.82
CA LYS A 834 9.97 -33.73 -16.91
C LYS A 834 9.79 -34.31 -18.35
N THR A 835 8.81 -33.81 -19.08
CA THR A 835 8.56 -34.18 -20.49
C THR A 835 9.38 -33.34 -21.46
N ARG A 836 9.49 -32.02 -21.19
CA ARG A 836 10.21 -31.04 -22.01
C ARG A 836 11.14 -30.24 -21.11
N ASP A 837 12.39 -30.60 -21.00
CA ASP A 837 13.38 -30.03 -20.08
C ASP A 837 13.48 -28.49 -20.17
N LYS A 838 13.42 -27.92 -21.37
CA LYS A 838 13.48 -26.49 -21.65
C LYS A 838 12.09 -25.86 -21.84
N LEU A 839 11.05 -26.41 -21.22
CA LEU A 839 9.71 -25.83 -21.28
C LEU A 839 9.71 -24.45 -20.65
N LYS A 840 9.41 -23.44 -21.46
CA LYS A 840 9.22 -22.08 -20.97
C LYS A 840 7.89 -22.01 -20.21
N VAL A 841 7.92 -21.47 -19.00
CA VAL A 841 6.77 -21.39 -18.09
C VAL A 841 6.64 -20.00 -17.52
N GLY A 842 5.47 -19.41 -17.65
CA GLY A 842 5.15 -18.10 -17.09
C GLY A 842 3.78 -18.05 -16.44
N ILE A 843 3.42 -16.87 -15.97
CA ILE A 843 2.13 -16.54 -15.38
C ILE A 843 1.57 -15.28 -16.05
N CYS A 844 0.28 -15.22 -16.30
CA CYS A 844 -0.36 -14.08 -16.94
C CYS A 844 -1.66 -13.61 -16.24
N GLY A 845 -2.08 -14.25 -15.16
CA GLY A 845 -3.17 -13.77 -14.31
C GLY A 845 -2.82 -12.49 -13.56
N GLU A 846 -3.79 -11.91 -12.87
CA GLU A 846 -3.61 -10.69 -12.06
C GLU A 846 -2.47 -10.81 -11.03
N HIS A 847 -2.21 -12.00 -10.56
CA HIS A 847 -1.12 -12.31 -9.63
C HIS A 847 0.28 -12.01 -10.18
N GLY A 848 0.44 -11.92 -11.51
CA GLY A 848 1.71 -11.55 -12.15
C GLY A 848 2.21 -10.14 -11.80
N GLY A 849 1.36 -9.28 -11.25
CA GLY A 849 1.70 -7.95 -10.76
C GLY A 849 1.74 -7.83 -9.23
N ASP A 850 1.46 -8.90 -8.49
CA ASP A 850 1.47 -8.90 -7.03
C ASP A 850 2.84 -9.34 -6.48
N PRO A 851 3.52 -8.51 -5.64
CA PRO A 851 4.85 -8.82 -5.12
C PRO A 851 4.97 -10.17 -4.40
N ALA A 852 3.97 -10.56 -3.60
CA ALA A 852 3.98 -11.83 -2.87
C ALA A 852 3.85 -13.03 -3.82
N SER A 853 2.99 -12.89 -4.83
CA SER A 853 2.82 -13.91 -5.88
C SER A 853 4.05 -14.03 -6.77
N ILE A 854 4.73 -12.92 -7.07
CA ILE A 854 6.00 -12.93 -7.84
C ILE A 854 7.10 -13.65 -7.05
N ALA A 855 7.18 -13.44 -5.74
CA ALA A 855 8.11 -14.19 -4.89
C ALA A 855 7.83 -15.71 -4.96
N PHE A 856 6.57 -16.11 -4.97
CA PHE A 856 6.20 -17.52 -5.20
C PHE A 856 6.63 -18.02 -6.59
N CYS A 857 6.46 -17.23 -7.66
CA CYS A 857 6.88 -17.58 -9.01
C CYS A 857 8.40 -17.81 -9.10
N GLU A 858 9.19 -17.00 -8.38
CA GLU A 858 10.64 -17.20 -8.25
C GLU A 858 10.97 -18.55 -7.58
N GLU A 859 10.32 -18.85 -6.45
CA GLU A 859 10.50 -20.13 -5.72
C GLU A 859 10.06 -21.35 -6.56
N ALA A 860 8.95 -21.23 -7.29
CA ALA A 860 8.43 -22.28 -8.16
C ALA A 860 9.25 -22.46 -9.45
N GLY A 861 10.22 -21.59 -9.70
CA GLY A 861 11.12 -21.68 -10.83
C GLY A 861 10.49 -21.32 -12.18
N LEU A 862 9.51 -20.40 -12.22
CA LEU A 862 8.97 -19.86 -13.46
C LEU A 862 10.04 -19.06 -14.20
N ASP A 863 9.86 -18.88 -15.51
CA ASP A 863 10.80 -18.13 -16.36
C ASP A 863 10.40 -16.64 -16.43
N TYR A 864 9.10 -16.34 -16.44
CA TYR A 864 8.61 -14.97 -16.50
C TYR A 864 7.29 -14.77 -15.74
N VAL A 865 7.04 -13.52 -15.39
CA VAL A 865 5.72 -13.03 -14.95
C VAL A 865 5.20 -12.03 -15.98
N SER A 866 3.86 -11.95 -16.14
CA SER A 866 3.21 -11.01 -17.05
C SER A 866 2.10 -10.27 -16.29
N CYS A 867 2.10 -8.95 -16.40
CA CYS A 867 1.19 -8.07 -15.66
C CYS A 867 0.74 -6.88 -16.51
N SER A 868 -0.24 -6.12 -16.03
CA SER A 868 -0.66 -4.90 -16.70
C SER A 868 0.50 -3.89 -16.85
N PRO A 869 0.47 -3.00 -17.86
CA PRO A 869 1.59 -2.09 -18.17
C PRO A 869 2.10 -1.29 -16.97
N PHE A 870 1.20 -0.74 -16.16
CA PHE A 870 1.56 0.06 -14.98
C PHE A 870 2.12 -0.77 -13.81
N ARG A 871 1.92 -2.08 -13.85
CA ARG A 871 2.51 -3.01 -12.87
C ARG A 871 3.93 -3.48 -13.23
N VAL A 872 4.39 -3.22 -14.43
CA VAL A 872 5.73 -3.64 -14.90
C VAL A 872 6.85 -3.16 -13.97
N PRO A 873 6.93 -1.88 -13.52
CA PRO A 873 7.98 -1.45 -12.60
C PRO A 873 7.91 -2.17 -11.25
N ILE A 874 6.70 -2.40 -10.73
CA ILE A 874 6.46 -3.12 -9.48
C ILE A 874 6.97 -4.55 -9.60
N ALA A 875 6.61 -5.23 -10.70
CA ALA A 875 7.02 -6.61 -10.97
C ALA A 875 8.55 -6.74 -11.12
N ARG A 876 9.21 -5.78 -11.79
CA ARG A 876 10.67 -5.74 -11.93
C ARG A 876 11.35 -5.64 -10.56
N LEU A 877 10.88 -4.76 -9.70
CA LEU A 877 11.43 -4.60 -8.35
C LEU A 877 11.13 -5.81 -7.48
N ALA A 878 9.90 -6.34 -7.52
CA ALA A 878 9.51 -7.53 -6.75
C ALA A 878 10.31 -8.79 -7.18
N ALA A 879 10.52 -8.98 -8.49
CA ALA A 879 11.34 -10.06 -9.01
C ALA A 879 12.80 -9.96 -8.53
N ALA A 880 13.36 -8.76 -8.53
CA ALA A 880 14.70 -8.52 -8.00
C ALA A 880 14.80 -8.82 -6.51
N GLN A 881 13.84 -8.38 -5.73
CA GLN A 881 13.78 -8.67 -4.29
C GLN A 881 13.64 -10.16 -4.01
N ALA A 882 12.83 -10.87 -4.79
CA ALA A 882 12.67 -12.32 -4.68
C ALA A 882 13.99 -13.04 -4.97
N ALA A 883 14.71 -12.66 -6.03
CA ALA A 883 16.02 -13.20 -6.36
C ALA A 883 17.08 -12.95 -5.28
N LEU A 884 16.96 -11.84 -4.53
CA LEU A 884 17.81 -11.51 -3.38
C LEU A 884 17.36 -12.19 -2.07
N GLY A 885 16.36 -13.05 -2.10
CA GLY A 885 15.86 -13.76 -0.93
C GLY A 885 14.93 -12.95 -0.02
N LYS A 886 14.50 -11.75 -0.43
CA LYS A 886 13.48 -10.98 0.27
C LYS A 886 12.11 -11.35 -0.30
N GLY A 887 11.36 -12.15 0.35
CA GLY A 887 10.02 -12.56 -0.12
C GLY A 887 9.52 -13.84 0.54
N SER A 888 10.43 -14.65 1.06
CA SER A 888 10.08 -15.88 1.78
C SER A 888 9.73 -15.65 3.27
N ALA A 889 9.98 -14.46 3.83
CA ALA A 889 9.90 -14.20 5.27
C ALA A 889 8.66 -13.41 5.74
N SER A 890 7.74 -12.95 4.85
CA SER A 890 6.65 -12.05 5.26
C SER A 890 5.28 -12.72 5.46
N THR A 891 5.20 -14.05 5.47
CA THR A 891 3.95 -14.80 5.68
C THR A 891 4.05 -15.87 6.79
N ALA A 892 4.92 -15.67 7.79
CA ALA A 892 4.94 -16.49 9.00
C ALA A 892 4.28 -15.78 10.19
#